data_dd6d38766a4d5f954fe21651e67697ea
#
_entry.id   dd6d38766a4d5f954fe21651e67697ea
#
_cell.length_a   1.000
_cell.length_b   1.000
_cell.length_c   1.000
_cell.angle_alpha   90.00
_cell.angle_beta   90.00
_cell.angle_gamma   90.00
#
_symmetry.space_group_name_H-M   'P 1'
#
loop_
_entity.id
_entity.type
_entity.pdbx_description
1 polymer ?
#
loop_
_entity_poly.entity_id
_entity_poly.type
_entity_poly.pdbx_seq_one_letter_code
_entity_poly.pdbx_strand_id
1 'polypeptide(L)'
;MKLKLLALSLALAGVQVTNAAQWDYPSAAVTVTNQAEALRYLQDNYASAGELKFRYQTRSQLGDHYNFDVWVDGQYQPQRTIVLSTNQDSQIERIFKSLEDTVIRNGEAMPAAELELPVRLEVTEPPALNSGELVTVPVSVFDPDLRTMQQQAAPDSAWNSLEDYPQPLQYVEKQIQVLQSGGKFYLANERVKQVDALAFLPTPAVGAEPVRDTSSILPPEGVQSFADVKAMQSAQLGDNAFLQLMAFYHLDNSLQYLSSLSYDLFEEPLRFDGRGLALDNSSYYTGSRALMLGVGGVSPDAADADVILHELGHGIHYQIVPDWAYGHTGAIGEGVGDYWAGSASYRTQYLDAARRGQEFEVDTVFNWDGMFGVRRATRSLWNQRARYFEGAEYRAHESVGGELGDELWSTPLFQALKASVALYGDGSDRVFRDFDSIVLEGMYGVGRGVKMHDLAESTVFAATMLFPEKEYAQILKDSFAQHNLLKVPFNARYQSRYINAGETVELTLSHTGRSASVKGNWSLNNDTSKAVDVQLANTASFSANLPTGLTCGAPFESKVSVDYQFAEGLKAQSWQNVTALVNGIPLLLNKPKTIEDALTDASINSRGQEVQGNKIFVQTLSDKTQKIDDSFAVYLDIEHANLADLHITLTSPQGQSVVLFNHQPSQSGGFTGYFTVQHDPQLQALVGEPSWGTWRLEVSDRVVGNSGALKAWGVSHFNQYQCGADTTSKSNGNGSGGSGSPWALFGLLVLSMLRVVRSRNNDSSKRR
;
A
#
# COMPACT_ATOMS: atom_id res chain seq x y z
N MET A 1 10.09 -41.10 55.29
CA MET A 1 10.90 -40.56 54.18
C MET A 1 9.92 -40.26 53.04
N LYS A 2 9.48 -38.98 52.92
CA LYS A 2 8.48 -38.54 51.93
C LYS A 2 9.21 -37.86 50.81
N LEU A 3 9.22 -38.45 49.59
CA LEU A 3 9.66 -37.81 48.38
C LEU A 3 8.64 -36.80 47.93
N LYS A 4 9.00 -35.52 47.87
CA LYS A 4 8.23 -34.49 47.22
C LYS A 4 8.55 -34.54 45.71
N LEU A 5 7.59 -34.85 44.87
CA LEU A 5 7.64 -34.59 43.45
C LEU A 5 7.52 -33.07 43.24
N LEU A 6 8.57 -32.50 42.70
CA LEU A 6 8.56 -31.13 42.17
C LEU A 6 8.00 -31.21 40.74
N ALA A 7 6.77 -30.78 40.56
CA ALA A 7 6.22 -30.54 39.21
C ALA A 7 6.85 -29.27 38.64
N LEU A 8 7.73 -29.48 37.68
CA LEU A 8 8.30 -28.39 36.87
C LEU A 8 7.27 -28.03 35.80
N SER A 9 6.47 -27.00 36.04
CA SER A 9 5.64 -26.38 35.02
C SER A 9 6.58 -25.62 34.05
N LEU A 10 6.88 -26.24 32.91
CA LEU A 10 7.36 -25.49 31.75
C LEU A 10 6.23 -24.57 31.29
N ALA A 11 6.35 -23.29 31.63
CA ALA A 11 5.63 -22.26 30.91
C ALA A 11 6.19 -22.29 29.46
N LEU A 12 5.42 -22.84 28.53
CA LEU A 12 5.56 -22.52 27.14
C LEU A 12 5.28 -21.00 27.06
N ALA A 13 6.34 -20.21 26.94
CA ALA A 13 6.21 -18.88 26.41
C ALA A 13 5.69 -19.05 24.98
N GLY A 14 4.38 -18.99 24.82
CA GLY A 14 3.76 -18.77 23.52
C GLY A 14 4.40 -17.49 22.98
N VAL A 15 4.96 -17.57 21.80
CA VAL A 15 5.22 -16.39 21.00
C VAL A 15 3.88 -15.69 20.91
N GLN A 16 3.69 -14.63 21.70
CA GLN A 16 2.56 -13.75 21.48
C GLN A 16 2.79 -13.14 20.11
N VAL A 17 2.00 -13.59 19.16
CA VAL A 17 1.82 -12.86 17.92
C VAL A 17 1.40 -11.47 18.38
N THR A 18 2.23 -10.48 18.20
CA THR A 18 1.90 -9.08 18.49
C THR A 18 0.60 -8.78 17.76
N ASN A 19 -0.44 -8.51 18.53
CA ASN A 19 -1.75 -8.21 17.97
C ASN A 19 -1.61 -6.87 17.24
N ALA A 20 -1.56 -6.92 15.91
CA ALA A 20 -1.77 -5.76 15.07
C ALA A 20 -3.02 -5.00 15.51
N ALA A 21 -3.13 -3.73 15.16
CA ALA A 21 -4.34 -2.96 15.35
C ALA A 21 -5.56 -3.78 14.88
N GLN A 22 -6.69 -3.68 15.56
CA GLN A 22 -7.83 -4.58 15.35
C GLN A 22 -9.13 -3.79 15.23
N TRP A 23 -9.98 -4.27 14.33
CA TRP A 23 -11.36 -3.85 14.22
C TRP A 23 -12.27 -4.81 14.97
N ASP A 24 -13.16 -4.26 15.82
CA ASP A 24 -14.29 -4.99 16.40
C ASP A 24 -15.59 -4.42 15.83
N TYR A 25 -16.54 -5.32 15.56
CA TYR A 25 -17.87 -4.97 15.06
C TYR A 25 -18.90 -5.56 16.03
N PRO A 26 -19.49 -4.73 16.93
CA PRO A 26 -20.48 -5.21 17.88
C PRO A 26 -21.69 -5.82 17.19
N SER A 27 -22.12 -7.01 17.66
CA SER A 27 -23.27 -7.72 17.09
C SER A 27 -24.61 -7.16 17.56
N ALA A 28 -24.61 -6.43 18.70
CA ALA A 28 -25.81 -5.82 19.26
C ALA A 28 -25.87 -4.34 18.88
N ALA A 29 -27.05 -3.86 18.47
CA ALA A 29 -27.29 -2.45 18.25
C ALA A 29 -27.24 -1.71 19.61
N VAL A 30 -26.20 -0.91 19.81
CA VAL A 30 -26.01 -0.07 21.00
C VAL A 30 -25.97 1.38 20.55
N THR A 31 -26.84 2.21 21.10
CA THR A 31 -26.90 3.63 20.78
C THR A 31 -25.91 4.42 21.64
N VAL A 32 -25.11 5.25 20.99
CA VAL A 32 -24.12 6.17 21.58
C VAL A 32 -24.25 7.53 20.91
N THR A 33 -24.68 8.54 21.67
CA THR A 33 -24.96 9.88 21.17
C THR A 33 -23.95 10.93 21.61
N ASN A 34 -23.05 10.57 22.53
CA ASN A 34 -22.05 11.50 23.08
C ASN A 34 -20.83 10.74 23.66
N GLN A 35 -19.78 11.51 23.92
CA GLN A 35 -18.50 10.99 24.45
C GLN A 35 -18.64 10.23 25.77
N ALA A 36 -19.59 10.62 26.64
CA ALA A 36 -19.73 9.97 27.95
C ALA A 36 -20.36 8.58 27.82
N GLU A 37 -21.29 8.40 26.89
CA GLU A 37 -21.87 7.09 26.55
C GLU A 37 -20.84 6.21 25.84
N ALA A 38 -20.05 6.77 24.91
CA ALA A 38 -18.94 6.07 24.26
C ALA A 38 -17.91 5.57 25.27
N LEU A 39 -17.49 6.44 26.19
CA LEU A 39 -16.55 6.09 27.26
C LEU A 39 -17.10 4.95 28.14
N ARG A 40 -18.37 5.05 28.57
CA ARG A 40 -19.00 4.01 29.40
C ARG A 40 -19.01 2.67 28.68
N TYR A 41 -19.44 2.65 27.42
CA TYR A 41 -19.46 1.42 26.64
C TYR A 41 -18.06 0.80 26.53
N LEU A 42 -17.05 1.61 26.25
CA LEU A 42 -15.67 1.12 26.13
C LEU A 42 -15.12 0.63 27.47
N GLN A 43 -15.41 1.29 28.58
CA GLN A 43 -15.01 0.83 29.92
C GLN A 43 -15.65 -0.50 30.29
N ASP A 44 -16.93 -0.70 29.94
CA ASP A 44 -17.64 -1.95 30.24
C ASP A 44 -17.15 -3.14 29.39
N ASN A 45 -16.68 -2.89 28.16
CA ASN A 45 -16.31 -3.94 27.21
C ASN A 45 -14.80 -4.11 27.01
N TYR A 46 -14.00 -3.08 27.30
CA TYR A 46 -12.54 -3.05 27.06
C TYR A 46 -11.74 -2.64 28.31
N ALA A 47 -12.19 -3.00 29.48
CA ALA A 47 -11.56 -2.66 30.76
C ALA A 47 -10.08 -3.11 30.84
N SER A 48 -9.69 -4.16 30.14
CA SER A 48 -8.30 -4.66 30.08
C SER A 48 -7.35 -3.75 29.30
N ALA A 49 -7.86 -2.80 28.53
CA ALA A 49 -7.01 -1.86 27.78
C ALA A 49 -6.32 -0.81 28.68
N GLY A 50 -6.89 -0.55 29.85
CA GLY A 50 -6.45 0.49 30.80
C GLY A 50 -7.52 1.55 31.03
N GLU A 51 -7.14 2.67 31.69
CA GLU A 51 -7.99 3.84 31.86
C GLU A 51 -8.10 4.60 30.52
N LEU A 52 -9.34 4.86 30.05
CA LEU A 52 -9.60 5.58 28.81
C LEU A 52 -9.94 7.04 29.10
N LYS A 53 -9.32 7.97 28.36
CA LYS A 53 -9.62 9.41 28.42
C LYS A 53 -10.02 9.90 27.03
N PHE A 54 -11.17 10.57 26.97
CA PHE A 54 -11.63 11.20 25.72
C PHE A 54 -10.61 12.22 25.23
N ARG A 55 -10.33 12.19 23.93
CA ARG A 55 -9.38 13.08 23.28
C ARG A 55 -10.08 14.07 22.34
N TYR A 56 -10.74 13.56 21.30
CA TYR A 56 -11.52 14.37 20.35
C TYR A 56 -12.60 13.53 19.68
N GLN A 57 -13.50 14.22 19.00
CA GLN A 57 -14.52 13.64 18.13
C GLN A 57 -14.38 14.23 16.73
N THR A 58 -14.48 13.39 15.73
CA THR A 58 -14.65 13.79 14.32
C THR A 58 -15.98 13.25 13.80
N ARG A 59 -16.48 13.88 12.75
CA ARG A 59 -17.72 13.48 12.08
C ARG A 59 -17.45 13.29 10.60
N SER A 60 -17.95 12.19 10.06
CA SER A 60 -17.89 11.85 8.65
C SER A 60 -19.27 11.70 8.02
N GLN A 61 -19.32 11.33 6.74
CA GLN A 61 -20.61 11.03 6.09
C GLN A 61 -21.27 9.78 6.69
N LEU A 62 -20.51 8.85 7.25
CA LEU A 62 -21.06 7.61 7.84
C LEU A 62 -21.48 7.79 9.30
N GLY A 63 -20.89 8.72 10.07
CA GLY A 63 -21.29 8.94 11.46
C GLY A 63 -20.26 9.68 12.30
N ASP A 64 -20.30 9.45 13.61
CA ASP A 64 -19.42 10.09 14.59
C ASP A 64 -18.31 9.13 15.05
N HIS A 65 -17.11 9.67 15.28
CA HIS A 65 -15.92 8.92 15.69
C HIS A 65 -15.34 9.52 16.97
N TYR A 66 -15.39 8.75 18.05
CA TYR A 66 -14.92 9.16 19.39
C TYR A 66 -13.56 8.56 19.65
N ASN A 67 -12.52 9.37 19.75
CA ASN A 67 -11.14 8.94 19.97
C ASN A 67 -10.77 9.04 21.45
N PHE A 68 -10.09 7.98 21.97
CA PHE A 68 -9.72 7.87 23.37
C PHE A 68 -8.23 7.52 23.52
N ASP A 69 -7.54 8.25 24.39
CA ASP A 69 -6.22 7.93 24.89
C ASP A 69 -6.30 6.78 25.91
N VAL A 70 -5.26 5.96 25.91
CA VAL A 70 -5.09 4.85 26.84
C VAL A 70 -4.07 5.21 27.92
N TRP A 71 -4.40 4.96 29.18
CA TRP A 71 -3.54 5.15 30.33
C TRP A 71 -3.42 3.83 31.11
N VAL A 72 -2.20 3.43 31.49
CA VAL A 72 -1.92 2.23 32.26
C VAL A 72 -1.14 2.63 33.50
N ASP A 73 -1.61 2.23 34.68
CA ASP A 73 -1.01 2.60 35.98
C ASP A 73 -0.77 4.10 36.16
N GLY A 74 -1.69 4.91 35.63
CA GLY A 74 -1.63 6.37 35.69
C GLY A 74 -0.64 7.01 34.70
N GLN A 75 -0.04 6.21 33.80
CA GLN A 75 0.87 6.70 32.76
C GLN A 75 0.19 6.68 31.38
N TYR A 76 0.33 7.77 30.66
CA TYR A 76 -0.13 7.92 29.29
C TYR A 76 0.62 6.97 28.35
N GLN A 77 -0.11 6.28 27.48
CA GLN A 77 0.42 5.35 26.49
C GLN A 77 0.29 5.96 25.08
N PRO A 78 1.30 6.69 24.60
CA PRO A 78 1.17 7.50 23.38
C PRO A 78 0.94 6.69 22.11
N GLN A 79 1.33 5.40 22.08
CA GLN A 79 1.14 4.50 20.95
C GLN A 79 -0.22 3.78 20.93
N ARG A 80 -0.98 3.87 22.05
CA ARG A 80 -2.25 3.16 22.22
C ARG A 80 -3.44 4.09 22.00
N THR A 81 -4.43 3.61 21.28
CA THR A 81 -5.70 4.33 21.07
C THR A 81 -6.85 3.37 20.90
N ILE A 82 -8.05 3.83 21.26
CA ILE A 82 -9.31 3.18 20.90
C ILE A 82 -10.20 4.24 20.27
N VAL A 83 -10.79 3.92 19.13
CA VAL A 83 -11.76 4.80 18.44
C VAL A 83 -13.08 4.05 18.30
N LEU A 84 -14.14 4.60 18.85
CA LEU A 84 -15.51 4.10 18.70
C LEU A 84 -16.21 4.89 17.60
N SER A 85 -16.72 4.21 16.59
CA SER A 85 -17.45 4.81 15.47
C SER A 85 -18.91 4.41 15.52
N THR A 86 -19.80 5.39 15.34
CA THR A 86 -21.24 5.19 15.19
C THR A 86 -21.68 5.46 13.77
N ASN A 87 -22.83 4.92 13.37
CA ASN A 87 -23.50 5.28 12.13
C ASN A 87 -24.35 6.54 12.30
N GLN A 88 -25.05 6.96 11.24
CA GLN A 88 -25.94 8.14 11.23
C GLN A 88 -27.10 8.03 12.24
N ASP A 89 -27.50 6.81 12.64
CA ASP A 89 -28.53 6.55 13.66
C ASP A 89 -27.94 6.50 15.07
N SER A 90 -26.69 6.93 15.25
CA SER A 90 -25.93 6.88 16.51
C SER A 90 -25.75 5.47 17.09
N GLN A 91 -25.83 4.43 16.29
CA GLN A 91 -25.57 3.07 16.70
C GLN A 91 -24.09 2.74 16.50
N ILE A 92 -23.46 2.07 17.46
CA ILE A 92 -22.08 1.62 17.34
C ILE A 92 -21.99 0.69 16.15
N GLU A 93 -21.07 1.01 15.22
CA GLU A 93 -20.88 0.27 14.00
C GLU A 93 -19.54 -0.50 14.02
N ARG A 94 -18.48 0.16 14.47
CA ARG A 94 -17.14 -0.45 14.54
C ARG A 94 -16.28 0.21 15.61
N ILE A 95 -15.27 -0.51 16.08
CA ILE A 95 -14.30 -0.03 17.06
C ILE A 95 -12.90 -0.39 16.57
N PHE A 96 -12.06 0.63 16.39
CA PHE A 96 -10.64 0.47 16.12
C PHE A 96 -9.86 0.41 17.43
N LYS A 97 -8.91 -0.52 17.52
CA LYS A 97 -8.02 -0.66 18.69
C LYS A 97 -6.57 -0.79 18.21
N SER A 98 -5.72 0.07 18.71
CA SER A 98 -4.28 -0.11 18.67
C SER A 98 -3.76 -0.14 20.11
N LEU A 99 -3.41 -1.33 20.58
CA LEU A 99 -3.04 -1.56 21.99
C LEU A 99 -1.62 -2.13 22.12
N GLU A 100 -0.80 -2.00 21.10
CA GLU A 100 0.59 -2.47 21.10
C GLU A 100 1.47 -1.62 22.03
N ASP A 101 2.36 -2.27 22.77
CA ASP A 101 3.30 -1.63 23.69
C ASP A 101 4.63 -1.26 23.04
N THR A 102 4.92 -1.89 21.90
CA THR A 102 6.24 -1.81 21.27
C THR A 102 6.11 -1.72 19.77
N VAL A 103 7.01 -1.00 19.15
CA VAL A 103 7.22 -0.98 17.71
C VAL A 103 8.29 -2.01 17.37
N ILE A 104 8.03 -2.90 16.45
CA ILE A 104 9.03 -3.85 15.95
C ILE A 104 9.83 -3.15 14.86
N ARG A 105 11.12 -2.93 15.12
CA ARG A 105 12.08 -2.40 14.15
C ARG A 105 13.13 -3.45 13.86
N ASN A 106 13.30 -3.80 12.59
CA ASN A 106 14.32 -4.77 12.17
C ASN A 106 14.25 -6.11 12.94
N GLY A 107 13.04 -6.57 13.28
CA GLY A 107 12.84 -7.79 14.09
C GLY A 107 13.09 -7.63 15.58
N GLU A 108 13.47 -6.45 16.07
CA GLU A 108 13.64 -6.14 17.48
C GLU A 108 12.49 -5.29 18.00
N ALA A 109 11.95 -5.65 19.17
CA ALA A 109 10.94 -4.86 19.84
C ALA A 109 11.59 -3.62 20.48
N MET A 110 11.16 -2.43 20.06
CA MET A 110 11.65 -1.16 20.60
C MET A 110 10.51 -0.36 21.19
N PRO A 111 10.76 0.46 22.24
CA PRO A 111 9.77 1.42 22.71
C PRO A 111 9.37 2.36 21.58
N ALA A 112 8.08 2.71 21.51
CA ALA A 112 7.64 3.75 20.59
C ALA A 112 8.37 5.07 20.86
N ALA A 113 8.79 5.76 19.82
CA ALA A 113 9.40 7.08 19.96
C ALA A 113 8.40 8.08 20.55
N GLU A 114 8.90 9.07 21.28
CA GLU A 114 8.06 10.19 21.72
C GLU A 114 7.49 10.92 20.49
N LEU A 115 6.24 11.39 20.62
CA LEU A 115 5.60 12.22 19.59
C LEU A 115 6.38 13.51 19.41
N GLU A 116 6.79 13.80 18.17
CA GLU A 116 7.32 15.11 17.85
C GLU A 116 6.23 16.17 18.03
N LEU A 117 6.57 17.23 18.75
CA LEU A 117 5.63 18.33 18.93
C LEU A 117 5.55 19.16 17.63
N PRO A 118 4.34 19.57 17.21
CA PRO A 118 4.18 20.27 15.95
C PRO A 118 4.90 21.62 15.96
N VAL A 119 5.63 21.89 14.89
CA VAL A 119 6.31 23.18 14.67
C VAL A 119 5.28 24.22 14.25
N ARG A 120 5.35 25.41 14.85
CA ARG A 120 4.55 26.58 14.45
C ARG A 120 5.35 27.51 13.55
N LEU A 121 4.64 28.29 12.74
CA LEU A 121 5.19 29.32 11.87
C LEU A 121 4.82 30.70 12.41
N GLU A 122 5.79 31.60 12.41
CA GLU A 122 5.55 33.03 12.45
C GLU A 122 5.34 33.53 11.03
N VAL A 123 4.23 34.22 10.76
CA VAL A 123 3.86 34.65 9.41
C VAL A 123 3.33 36.08 9.39
N THR A 124 3.45 36.74 8.25
CA THR A 124 2.66 37.93 7.91
C THR A 124 1.42 37.49 7.14
N GLU A 125 0.27 37.99 7.51
CA GLU A 125 -1.02 37.64 6.88
C GLU A 125 -1.54 38.75 5.97
N PRO A 126 -2.38 38.42 4.95
CA PRO A 126 -3.09 39.41 4.14
C PRO A 126 -4.11 40.19 5.00
N PRO A 127 -4.67 41.28 4.47
CA PRO A 127 -5.77 41.98 5.12
C PRO A 127 -6.94 41.02 5.43
N ALA A 128 -7.64 41.25 6.53
CA ALA A 128 -8.80 40.44 6.90
C ALA A 128 -9.87 40.48 5.83
N LEU A 129 -10.61 39.41 5.61
CA LEU A 129 -11.62 39.29 4.53
C LEU A 129 -12.71 40.39 4.64
N ASN A 130 -13.09 40.77 5.85
CA ASN A 130 -14.05 41.83 6.10
C ASN A 130 -13.52 43.26 5.83
N SER A 131 -12.25 43.42 5.44
CA SER A 131 -11.68 44.72 5.06
C SER A 131 -11.91 45.09 3.59
N GLY A 132 -12.55 44.23 2.81
CA GLY A 132 -12.78 44.39 1.38
C GLY A 132 -13.90 43.51 0.87
N GLU A 133 -13.87 43.20 -0.39
CA GLU A 133 -14.85 42.33 -1.06
C GLU A 133 -14.15 41.23 -1.84
N LEU A 134 -14.84 40.07 -1.97
CA LEU A 134 -14.36 38.96 -2.79
C LEU A 134 -14.80 39.18 -4.23
N VAL A 135 -13.83 39.16 -5.14
CA VAL A 135 -14.05 39.37 -6.57
C VAL A 135 -13.46 38.21 -7.37
N THR A 136 -14.15 37.84 -8.45
CA THR A 136 -13.66 36.82 -9.37
C THR A 136 -12.80 37.44 -10.47
N VAL A 137 -11.59 36.91 -10.67
CA VAL A 137 -10.63 37.44 -11.64
C VAL A 137 -9.99 36.32 -12.45
N PRO A 138 -9.66 36.56 -13.75
CA PRO A 138 -8.93 35.63 -14.56
C PRO A 138 -7.44 35.65 -14.22
N VAL A 139 -6.80 34.46 -14.25
CA VAL A 139 -5.36 34.26 -14.07
C VAL A 139 -4.83 33.25 -15.07
N SER A 140 -3.54 33.33 -15.37
CA SER A 140 -2.83 32.37 -16.23
C SER A 140 -2.02 31.40 -15.38
N VAL A 141 -2.31 30.10 -15.50
CA VAL A 141 -1.71 29.04 -14.68
C VAL A 141 -1.37 27.80 -15.54
N PHE A 142 -0.71 26.83 -14.96
CA PHE A 142 -0.64 25.46 -15.45
C PHE A 142 -1.70 24.59 -14.77
N ASP A 143 -2.33 23.66 -15.51
CA ASP A 143 -3.35 22.76 -14.95
C ASP A 143 -3.37 21.40 -15.68
N PRO A 144 -2.80 20.31 -15.09
CA PRO A 144 -2.15 20.28 -13.76
C PRO A 144 -0.74 20.90 -13.75
N ASP A 145 0.11 20.59 -14.67
CA ASP A 145 1.46 21.09 -14.87
C ASP A 145 1.75 21.32 -16.36
N LEU A 146 2.82 22.03 -16.65
CA LEU A 146 3.16 22.42 -18.03
C LEU A 146 3.48 21.21 -18.92
N ARG A 147 4.20 20.21 -18.40
CA ARG A 147 4.61 19.03 -19.14
C ARG A 147 3.40 18.16 -19.53
N THR A 148 2.50 17.94 -18.58
CA THR A 148 1.24 17.22 -18.81
C THR A 148 0.34 17.96 -19.77
N MET A 149 0.22 19.29 -19.64
CA MET A 149 -0.56 20.12 -20.58
C MET A 149 -0.06 20.01 -22.01
N GLN A 150 1.25 20.04 -22.22
CA GLN A 150 1.87 19.97 -23.53
C GLN A 150 2.16 18.55 -24.02
N GLN A 151 1.88 17.52 -23.18
CA GLN A 151 2.21 16.10 -23.43
C GLN A 151 3.69 15.92 -23.86
N GLN A 152 4.57 16.66 -23.18
CA GLN A 152 5.98 16.67 -23.47
C GLN A 152 6.63 15.38 -22.96
N ALA A 153 7.24 14.60 -23.85
CA ALA A 153 7.96 13.38 -23.48
C ALA A 153 9.06 13.68 -22.45
N ALA A 154 9.30 12.70 -21.56
CA ALA A 154 10.41 12.80 -20.63
C ALA A 154 11.74 12.97 -21.39
N PRO A 155 12.65 13.84 -20.92
CA PRO A 155 13.94 14.00 -21.55
C PRO A 155 14.83 12.77 -21.34
N ASP A 156 15.77 12.52 -22.24
CA ASP A 156 16.77 11.45 -22.09
C ASP A 156 17.64 11.62 -20.83
N SER A 157 17.88 12.88 -20.45
CA SER A 157 18.54 13.30 -19.21
C SER A 157 17.73 14.40 -18.56
N ALA A 158 17.77 14.50 -17.21
CA ALA A 158 17.07 15.55 -16.50
C ALA A 158 17.41 16.94 -17.06
N TRP A 159 16.42 17.84 -17.09
CA TRP A 159 16.64 19.26 -17.40
C TRP A 159 17.45 19.92 -16.26
N ASN A 160 18.43 20.73 -16.63
CA ASN A 160 19.29 21.40 -15.65
C ASN A 160 18.92 22.87 -15.42
N SER A 161 18.03 23.41 -16.25
CA SER A 161 17.47 24.75 -16.12
C SER A 161 16.06 24.80 -16.70
N LEU A 162 15.28 25.81 -16.33
CA LEU A 162 13.95 26.03 -16.91
C LEU A 162 14.01 26.35 -18.42
N GLU A 163 15.14 26.87 -18.91
CA GLU A 163 15.36 27.18 -20.33
C GLU A 163 15.57 25.91 -21.17
N ASP A 164 15.94 24.78 -20.54
CA ASP A 164 16.07 23.50 -21.24
C ASP A 164 14.70 22.94 -21.68
N TYR A 165 13.61 23.44 -21.08
CA TYR A 165 12.27 23.01 -21.44
C TYR A 165 11.83 23.61 -22.79
N PRO A 166 11.16 22.82 -23.66
CA PRO A 166 10.72 23.28 -24.96
C PRO A 166 9.81 24.52 -24.94
N GLN A 167 10.14 25.53 -25.76
CA GLN A 167 9.38 26.76 -25.88
C GLN A 167 8.40 26.70 -27.07
N PRO A 168 7.30 27.47 -27.11
CA PRO A 168 6.84 28.40 -26.05
C PRO A 168 6.08 27.71 -24.91
N LEU A 169 6.14 28.29 -23.70
CA LEU A 169 5.32 27.85 -22.59
C LEU A 169 3.85 28.15 -22.85
N GLN A 170 2.97 27.21 -22.53
CA GLN A 170 1.54 27.38 -22.70
C GLN A 170 0.87 27.53 -21.32
N TYR A 171 0.00 28.51 -21.19
CA TYR A 171 -0.79 28.78 -20.00
C TYR A 171 -2.26 28.56 -20.30
N VAL A 172 -3.04 28.20 -19.30
CA VAL A 172 -4.51 28.17 -19.36
C VAL A 172 -5.08 29.27 -18.51
N GLU A 173 -6.12 29.94 -19.02
CA GLU A 173 -6.85 30.93 -18.24
C GLU A 173 -7.85 30.24 -17.32
N LYS A 174 -7.80 30.58 -16.04
CA LYS A 174 -8.69 30.09 -14.99
C LYS A 174 -9.28 31.27 -14.22
N GLN A 175 -10.42 31.06 -13.57
CA GLN A 175 -11.07 32.03 -12.72
C GLN A 175 -10.78 31.72 -11.25
N ILE A 176 -10.32 32.70 -10.49
CA ILE A 176 -10.12 32.61 -9.05
C ILE A 176 -10.89 33.68 -8.31
N GLN A 177 -11.29 33.38 -7.07
CA GLN A 177 -11.92 34.34 -6.17
C GLN A 177 -10.90 34.90 -5.18
N VAL A 178 -10.67 36.19 -5.18
CA VAL A 178 -9.63 36.87 -4.39
C VAL A 178 -10.17 38.06 -3.63
N LEU A 179 -9.49 38.46 -2.56
CA LEU A 179 -9.84 39.66 -1.78
C LEU A 179 -9.37 40.94 -2.50
N GLN A 180 -10.29 41.85 -2.77
CA GLN A 180 -9.97 43.21 -3.15
C GLN A 180 -10.11 44.14 -1.93
N SER A 181 -9.00 44.71 -1.46
CA SER A 181 -8.95 45.59 -0.29
C SER A 181 -7.93 46.70 -0.49
N GLY A 182 -8.28 47.93 -0.11
CA GLY A 182 -7.40 49.10 -0.23
C GLY A 182 -6.93 49.41 -1.64
N GLY A 183 -7.70 49.01 -2.67
CA GLY A 183 -7.36 49.22 -4.09
C GLY A 183 -6.35 48.23 -4.63
N LYS A 184 -6.05 47.13 -3.92
CA LYS A 184 -5.19 46.05 -4.29
C LYS A 184 -5.94 44.73 -4.22
N PHE A 185 -5.40 43.69 -4.92
CA PHE A 185 -5.88 42.30 -4.88
C PHE A 185 -4.89 41.44 -4.09
N TYR A 186 -5.44 40.62 -3.19
CA TYR A 186 -4.69 39.70 -2.33
C TYR A 186 -5.19 38.26 -2.54
N LEU A 187 -4.29 37.31 -2.55
CA LEU A 187 -4.60 35.89 -2.68
C LEU A 187 -5.17 35.35 -1.36
N ALA A 188 -6.40 35.71 -1.09
CA ALA A 188 -7.14 35.31 0.09
C ALA A 188 -8.63 35.19 -0.21
N ASN A 189 -9.27 34.14 0.27
CA ASN A 189 -10.71 33.94 0.30
C ASN A 189 -11.13 33.12 1.53
N GLU A 190 -12.35 32.62 1.58
CA GLU A 190 -12.86 31.85 2.71
C GLU A 190 -12.18 30.49 2.92
N ARG A 191 -11.49 29.96 1.91
CA ARG A 191 -10.84 28.62 1.94
C ARG A 191 -9.33 28.68 2.06
N VAL A 192 -8.69 29.65 1.42
CA VAL A 192 -7.23 29.71 1.27
C VAL A 192 -6.76 31.13 1.45
N LYS A 193 -5.59 31.31 2.09
CA LYS A 193 -4.93 32.62 2.18
C LYS A 193 -3.40 32.47 2.04
N GLN A 194 -2.81 33.30 1.17
CA GLN A 194 -1.38 33.42 1.05
C GLN A 194 -0.81 34.16 2.28
N VAL A 195 0.25 33.61 2.84
CA VAL A 195 1.01 34.24 3.93
C VAL A 195 2.49 34.37 3.52
N ASP A 196 3.22 35.24 4.22
CA ASP A 196 4.67 35.35 4.05
C ASP A 196 5.33 34.85 5.35
N ALA A 197 6.09 33.75 5.25
CA ALA A 197 6.69 33.06 6.38
C ALA A 197 7.93 33.81 6.90
N LEU A 198 8.03 33.97 8.21
CA LEU A 198 9.09 34.73 8.86
C LEU A 198 10.07 33.84 9.63
N ALA A 199 9.59 32.80 10.29
CA ALA A 199 10.40 31.89 11.10
C ALA A 199 9.63 30.62 11.47
N PHE A 200 10.34 29.55 11.71
CA PHE A 200 9.85 28.40 12.48
C PHE A 200 9.93 28.72 13.98
N LEU A 201 8.91 28.27 14.70
CA LEU A 201 8.82 28.36 16.15
C LEU A 201 8.69 26.93 16.72
N PRO A 202 9.81 26.20 16.87
CA PRO A 202 9.76 24.89 17.50
C PRO A 202 9.22 25.00 18.92
N THR A 203 8.49 24.00 19.36
CA THR A 203 7.98 23.97 20.73
C THR A 203 9.16 23.90 21.71
N PRO A 204 9.32 24.90 22.61
CA PRO A 204 10.47 24.92 23.51
C PRO A 204 10.37 23.79 24.54
N ALA A 205 11.52 23.30 25.01
CA ALA A 205 11.58 22.47 26.20
C ALA A 205 10.93 23.20 27.38
N VAL A 206 10.36 22.45 28.33
CA VAL A 206 9.69 23.03 29.50
C VAL A 206 10.63 24.05 30.23
N GLY A 207 10.21 25.31 30.26
CA GLY A 207 10.95 26.40 30.90
C GLY A 207 12.01 27.11 30.01
N ALA A 208 12.07 26.76 28.70
CA ALA A 208 12.92 27.48 27.75
C ALA A 208 12.08 28.49 26.92
N GLU A 209 12.73 29.56 26.46
CA GLU A 209 12.10 30.50 25.52
C GLU A 209 12.09 29.89 24.09
N PRO A 210 11.06 30.17 23.28
CA PRO A 210 11.02 29.74 21.89
C PRO A 210 12.20 30.32 21.09
N VAL A 211 12.93 29.46 20.39
CA VAL A 211 13.99 29.88 19.47
C VAL A 211 13.42 30.04 18.08
N ARG A 212 13.56 31.24 17.48
CA ARG A 212 13.18 31.45 16.07
C ARG A 212 14.24 30.81 15.18
N ASP A 213 13.81 29.91 14.30
CA ASP A 213 14.65 29.31 13.28
C ASP A 213 14.26 29.84 11.88
N THR A 214 15.22 30.45 11.20
CA THR A 214 15.05 31.00 9.85
C THR A 214 15.96 30.33 8.83
N SER A 215 16.65 29.25 9.21
CA SER A 215 17.74 28.67 8.41
C SER A 215 17.30 28.15 7.04
N SER A 216 16.04 27.73 6.91
CA SER A 216 15.46 27.24 5.65
C SER A 216 14.31 28.09 5.11
N ILE A 217 14.01 29.21 5.76
CA ILE A 217 12.98 30.15 5.28
C ILE A 217 13.65 31.22 4.40
N LEU A 218 13.02 31.51 3.26
CA LEU A 218 13.48 32.59 2.38
C LEU A 218 13.32 33.96 3.07
N PRO A 219 14.15 34.96 2.71
CA PRO A 219 13.93 36.33 3.16
C PRO A 219 12.49 36.79 2.86
N PRO A 220 11.78 37.35 3.85
CA PRO A 220 10.40 37.77 3.67
C PRO A 220 10.29 38.92 2.66
N GLU A 221 9.34 38.81 1.74
CA GLU A 221 9.01 39.85 0.74
C GLU A 221 7.67 40.55 1.05
N GLY A 222 7.00 40.09 2.08
CA GLY A 222 5.63 40.48 2.40
C GLY A 222 4.58 39.72 1.62
N VAL A 223 3.33 39.81 2.07
CA VAL A 223 2.21 39.18 1.39
C VAL A 223 2.05 39.70 -0.04
N GLN A 224 1.93 38.77 -1.00
CA GLN A 224 1.76 39.12 -2.40
C GLN A 224 0.49 39.97 -2.62
N SER A 225 0.67 41.10 -3.31
CA SER A 225 -0.46 41.98 -3.71
C SER A 225 -0.29 42.41 -5.13
N PHE A 226 -1.41 42.58 -5.82
CA PHE A 226 -1.47 43.03 -7.21
C PHE A 226 -2.21 44.37 -7.32
N ALA A 227 -1.68 45.25 -8.19
CA ALA A 227 -2.30 46.58 -8.39
C ALA A 227 -3.59 46.47 -9.22
N ASP A 228 -3.65 45.53 -10.13
CA ASP A 228 -4.81 45.31 -11.01
C ASP A 228 -4.83 43.85 -11.52
N VAL A 229 -5.91 43.48 -12.20
CA VAL A 229 -6.14 42.15 -12.79
C VAL A 229 -5.11 41.84 -13.87
N LYS A 230 -4.66 42.86 -14.62
CA LYS A 230 -3.65 42.66 -15.67
C LYS A 230 -2.30 42.19 -15.08
N ALA A 231 -1.90 42.71 -13.92
CA ALA A 231 -0.71 42.28 -13.22
C ALA A 231 -0.82 40.81 -12.79
N MET A 232 -1.98 40.31 -12.42
CA MET A 232 -2.23 38.92 -12.11
C MET A 232 -2.15 38.04 -13.36
N GLN A 233 -2.77 38.46 -14.46
CA GLN A 233 -2.77 37.69 -15.72
C GLN A 233 -1.40 37.64 -16.40
N SER A 234 -0.54 38.64 -16.18
CA SER A 234 0.79 38.73 -16.80
C SER A 234 1.89 38.03 -16.03
N ALA A 235 1.61 37.50 -14.84
CA ALA A 235 2.59 36.71 -14.08
C ALA A 235 2.94 35.42 -14.84
N GLN A 236 4.22 35.09 -14.94
CA GLN A 236 4.73 33.95 -15.71
C GLN A 236 5.70 33.12 -14.86
N LEU A 237 5.99 31.92 -15.31
CA LEU A 237 7.04 31.07 -14.72
C LEU A 237 8.38 31.84 -14.67
N GLY A 238 8.96 31.91 -13.49
CA GLY A 238 10.11 32.75 -13.16
C GLY A 238 9.76 33.97 -12.30
N ASP A 239 8.48 34.36 -12.23
CA ASP A 239 8.01 35.42 -11.32
C ASP A 239 7.55 34.82 -9.99
N ASN A 240 7.96 35.40 -8.85
CA ASN A 240 7.47 34.97 -7.53
C ASN A 240 5.93 35.03 -7.45
N ALA A 241 5.33 36.03 -8.10
CA ALA A 241 3.88 36.17 -8.17
C ALA A 241 3.19 34.97 -8.85
N PHE A 242 3.83 34.38 -9.87
CA PHE A 242 3.29 33.19 -10.54
C PHE A 242 3.23 31.97 -9.62
N LEU A 243 4.27 31.75 -8.80
CA LEU A 243 4.29 30.65 -7.82
C LEU A 243 3.18 30.78 -6.81
N GLN A 244 2.91 31.99 -6.33
CA GLN A 244 1.82 32.26 -5.40
C GLN A 244 0.44 32.04 -6.07
N LEU A 245 0.28 32.43 -7.34
CA LEU A 245 -0.96 32.22 -8.11
C LEU A 245 -1.23 30.74 -8.39
N MET A 246 -0.19 29.98 -8.77
CA MET A 246 -0.30 28.52 -8.97
C MET A 246 -0.76 27.83 -7.72
N ALA A 247 -0.07 28.06 -6.59
CA ALA A 247 -0.42 27.46 -5.31
C ALA A 247 -1.86 27.84 -4.89
N PHE A 248 -2.21 29.14 -5.00
CA PHE A 248 -3.55 29.60 -4.66
C PHE A 248 -4.63 28.91 -5.51
N TYR A 249 -4.45 28.85 -6.82
CA TYR A 249 -5.42 28.24 -7.74
C TYR A 249 -5.65 26.76 -7.40
N HIS A 250 -4.58 25.96 -7.29
CA HIS A 250 -4.72 24.53 -7.06
C HIS A 250 -5.27 24.21 -5.68
N LEU A 251 -4.84 24.94 -4.65
CA LEU A 251 -5.36 24.78 -3.29
C LEU A 251 -6.84 25.15 -3.21
N ASP A 252 -7.23 26.31 -3.76
CA ASP A 252 -8.63 26.78 -3.72
C ASP A 252 -9.56 25.84 -4.49
N ASN A 253 -9.14 25.39 -5.68
CA ASN A 253 -9.88 24.44 -6.50
C ASN A 253 -10.06 23.08 -5.80
N SER A 254 -8.99 22.57 -5.16
CA SER A 254 -9.04 21.30 -4.45
C SER A 254 -9.89 21.37 -3.17
N LEU A 255 -9.82 22.47 -2.41
CA LEU A 255 -10.67 22.66 -1.24
C LEU A 255 -12.14 22.88 -1.61
N GLN A 256 -12.42 23.56 -2.73
CA GLN A 256 -13.78 23.65 -3.28
C GLN A 256 -14.30 22.27 -3.69
N TYR A 257 -13.45 21.44 -4.29
CA TYR A 257 -13.80 20.05 -4.62
C TYR A 257 -14.12 19.24 -3.36
N LEU A 258 -13.30 19.31 -2.31
CA LEU A 258 -13.55 18.66 -1.02
C LEU A 258 -14.91 19.06 -0.43
N SER A 259 -15.21 20.36 -0.37
CA SER A 259 -16.52 20.86 0.10
C SER A 259 -17.66 20.32 -0.75
N SER A 260 -17.46 20.20 -2.07
CA SER A 260 -18.45 19.62 -2.98
C SER A 260 -18.71 18.13 -2.74
N LEU A 261 -17.75 17.42 -2.12
CA LEU A 261 -17.89 16.05 -1.63
C LEU A 261 -18.49 15.98 -0.22
N SER A 262 -18.88 17.12 0.36
CA SER A 262 -19.38 17.25 1.74
C SER A 262 -18.33 16.98 2.83
N TYR A 263 -17.06 17.28 2.55
CA TYR A 263 -15.97 17.26 3.53
C TYR A 263 -15.42 18.67 3.72
N ASP A 264 -15.93 19.37 4.72
CA ASP A 264 -15.43 20.68 5.14
C ASP A 264 -14.38 20.50 6.24
N LEU A 265 -13.17 20.13 5.82
CA LEU A 265 -12.09 19.68 6.73
C LEU A 265 -11.39 20.83 7.44
N PHE A 266 -11.38 22.02 6.86
CA PHE A 266 -10.64 23.18 7.37
C PHE A 266 -11.61 24.23 7.93
N GLU A 267 -11.64 24.39 9.25
CA GLU A 267 -12.49 25.39 9.93
C GLU A 267 -12.07 26.84 9.62
N GLU A 268 -10.79 27.05 9.32
CA GLU A 268 -10.21 28.36 8.94
C GLU A 268 -9.52 28.25 7.57
N PRO A 269 -9.36 29.36 6.84
CA PRO A 269 -8.65 29.36 5.58
C PRO A 269 -7.25 28.74 5.70
N LEU A 270 -6.95 27.78 4.82
CA LEU A 270 -5.63 27.16 4.74
C LEU A 270 -4.59 28.21 4.40
N ARG A 271 -3.51 28.26 5.19
CA ARG A 271 -2.36 29.13 4.93
C ARG A 271 -1.43 28.47 3.93
N PHE A 272 -0.82 29.28 3.07
CA PHE A 272 0.25 28.78 2.21
C PHE A 272 1.27 29.89 1.90
N ASP A 273 2.51 29.47 1.63
CA ASP A 273 3.52 30.30 1.01
C ASP A 273 4.15 29.56 -0.16
N GLY A 274 3.87 30.02 -1.40
CA GLY A 274 4.32 29.42 -2.65
C GLY A 274 5.84 29.50 -2.91
N ARG A 275 6.59 30.16 -2.00
CA ARG A 275 8.05 30.28 -2.03
C ARG A 275 8.64 30.36 -0.63
N GLY A 276 8.03 29.68 0.32
CA GLY A 276 8.38 29.78 1.74
C GLY A 276 9.72 29.19 2.13
N LEU A 277 10.19 28.17 1.41
CA LEU A 277 11.39 27.40 1.73
C LEU A 277 12.50 27.60 0.70
N ALA A 278 13.74 27.76 1.21
CA ALA A 278 14.97 27.77 0.38
C ALA A 278 15.44 26.34 -0.02
N LEU A 279 14.69 25.31 0.38
CA LEU A 279 14.99 23.91 0.16
C LEU A 279 14.37 23.44 -1.16
N ASP A 280 14.93 22.37 -1.71
CA ASP A 280 14.35 21.55 -2.79
C ASP A 280 13.41 20.52 -2.16
N ASN A 281 12.38 21.02 -1.47
CA ASN A 281 11.39 20.24 -0.74
C ASN A 281 10.27 21.15 -0.23
N SER A 282 9.07 20.62 -0.17
CA SER A 282 7.88 21.28 0.36
C SER A 282 7.40 20.57 1.62
N SER A 283 6.51 21.19 2.39
CA SER A 283 5.93 20.56 3.58
C SER A 283 4.64 21.22 4.04
N TYR A 284 3.71 20.39 4.56
CA TYR A 284 2.58 20.83 5.34
C TYR A 284 2.91 20.88 6.84
N TYR A 285 2.80 22.05 7.45
CA TYR A 285 3.07 22.26 8.87
C TYR A 285 1.80 22.20 9.71
N THR A 286 1.58 21.09 10.36
CA THR A 286 0.37 20.79 11.14
C THR A 286 0.10 21.79 12.27
N GLY A 287 1.14 22.26 12.95
CA GLY A 287 1.05 23.22 14.06
C GLY A 287 0.56 24.61 13.63
N SER A 288 0.67 24.95 12.36
CA SER A 288 0.22 26.23 11.80
C SER A 288 -0.85 26.09 10.72
N ARG A 289 -1.21 24.85 10.35
CA ARG A 289 -2.10 24.56 9.23
C ARG A 289 -1.68 25.32 7.97
N ALA A 290 -0.42 25.16 7.58
CA ALA A 290 0.21 25.93 6.51
C ALA A 290 1.04 25.05 5.58
N LEU A 291 0.86 25.25 4.28
CA LEU A 291 1.74 24.73 3.25
C LEU A 291 2.92 25.68 3.01
N MET A 292 4.14 25.13 2.95
CA MET A 292 5.34 25.86 2.61
C MET A 292 5.99 25.19 1.41
N LEU A 293 6.05 25.88 0.26
CA LEU A 293 6.61 25.34 -0.97
C LEU A 293 8.06 25.79 -1.16
N GLY A 294 8.86 24.87 -1.74
CA GLY A 294 10.30 25.08 -1.91
C GLY A 294 10.65 25.76 -3.23
N VAL A 295 11.79 26.44 -3.25
CA VAL A 295 12.37 27.01 -4.48
C VAL A 295 13.86 26.66 -4.63
N GLY A 296 14.37 25.69 -3.83
CA GLY A 296 15.78 25.33 -3.80
C GLY A 296 16.24 24.48 -4.97
N GLY A 297 15.32 23.87 -5.69
CA GLY A 297 15.57 23.06 -6.87
C GLY A 297 15.83 23.86 -8.14
N VAL A 298 15.90 23.16 -9.28
CA VAL A 298 15.94 23.78 -10.61
C VAL A 298 14.55 24.29 -11.01
N SER A 299 13.50 23.48 -10.70
CA SER A 299 12.11 23.89 -10.81
C SER A 299 11.60 24.29 -9.43
N PRO A 300 10.89 25.41 -9.28
CA PRO A 300 10.18 25.70 -8.05
C PRO A 300 9.00 24.73 -7.87
N ASP A 301 8.85 24.17 -6.66
CA ASP A 301 7.80 23.18 -6.33
C ASP A 301 6.38 23.70 -6.64
N ALA A 302 6.15 25.00 -6.44
CA ALA A 302 4.84 25.62 -6.73
C ALA A 302 4.51 25.71 -8.24
N ALA A 303 5.41 25.34 -9.15
CA ALA A 303 5.12 25.24 -10.57
C ALA A 303 4.49 23.90 -10.97
N ASP A 304 4.46 22.92 -10.06
CA ASP A 304 3.88 21.59 -10.24
C ASP A 304 2.67 21.41 -9.33
N ALA A 305 1.49 21.15 -9.93
CA ALA A 305 0.28 20.90 -9.15
C ALA A 305 0.39 19.62 -8.32
N ASP A 306 1.15 18.62 -8.79
CA ASP A 306 1.31 17.36 -8.05
C ASP A 306 1.99 17.62 -6.70
N VAL A 307 3.01 18.50 -6.64
CA VAL A 307 3.66 18.88 -5.38
C VAL A 307 2.68 19.65 -4.47
N ILE A 308 1.97 20.64 -5.01
CA ILE A 308 0.99 21.45 -4.24
C ILE A 308 -0.07 20.55 -3.63
N LEU A 309 -0.62 19.61 -4.41
CA LEU A 309 -1.73 18.76 -4.00
C LEU A 309 -1.27 17.58 -3.13
N HIS A 310 -0.02 17.13 -3.30
CA HIS A 310 0.60 16.18 -2.37
C HIS A 310 0.69 16.77 -0.96
N GLU A 311 1.20 17.98 -0.83
CA GLU A 311 1.28 18.68 0.46
C GLU A 311 -0.11 18.98 1.06
N LEU A 312 -1.09 19.27 0.20
CA LEU A 312 -2.47 19.38 0.65
C LEU A 312 -3.00 18.03 1.16
N GLY A 313 -2.61 16.91 0.55
CA GLY A 313 -2.94 15.56 1.01
C GLY A 313 -2.50 15.31 2.45
N HIS A 314 -1.32 15.78 2.86
CA HIS A 314 -0.90 15.77 4.26
C HIS A 314 -1.85 16.60 5.14
N GLY A 315 -2.28 17.77 4.67
CA GLY A 315 -3.27 18.57 5.37
C GLY A 315 -4.61 17.84 5.53
N ILE A 316 -5.09 17.21 4.48
CA ILE A 316 -6.36 16.46 4.46
C ILE A 316 -6.35 15.35 5.50
N HIS A 317 -5.39 14.42 5.42
CA HIS A 317 -5.37 13.29 6.36
C HIS A 317 -5.18 13.75 7.81
N TYR A 318 -4.43 14.83 8.03
CA TYR A 318 -4.22 15.36 9.37
C TYR A 318 -5.48 16.01 9.95
N GLN A 319 -6.34 16.63 9.14
CA GLN A 319 -7.63 17.15 9.60
C GLN A 319 -8.61 16.01 9.93
N ILE A 320 -8.57 14.90 9.21
CA ILE A 320 -9.42 13.73 9.47
C ILE A 320 -8.96 12.99 10.73
N VAL A 321 -7.64 12.77 10.89
CA VAL A 321 -7.03 12.13 12.05
C VAL A 321 -5.98 13.07 12.62
N PRO A 322 -6.35 14.04 13.48
CA PRO A 322 -5.43 15.06 14.02
C PRO A 322 -4.23 14.48 14.78
N ASP A 323 -4.29 13.20 15.04
CA ASP A 323 -3.37 12.44 15.86
C ASP A 323 -2.67 11.33 15.05
N TRP A 324 -2.44 11.59 13.80
CA TRP A 324 -1.79 10.69 12.86
C TRP A 324 -0.32 10.47 13.26
N ALA A 325 -0.08 9.47 14.10
CA ALA A 325 1.23 9.16 14.64
C ALA A 325 1.38 7.66 14.94
N TYR A 326 2.59 7.18 14.91
CA TYR A 326 2.96 5.77 15.08
C TYR A 326 2.37 4.83 14.03
N GLY A 327 2.78 3.57 14.06
CA GLY A 327 2.39 2.61 13.03
C GLY A 327 2.99 2.95 11.67
N HIS A 328 2.20 2.83 10.62
CA HIS A 328 2.63 3.10 9.24
C HIS A 328 2.26 4.50 8.75
N THR A 329 1.95 5.41 9.65
CA THR A 329 1.35 6.71 9.33
C THR A 329 2.23 7.58 8.45
N GLY A 330 3.56 7.48 8.54
CA GLY A 330 4.46 8.19 7.65
C GLY A 330 4.27 7.78 6.19
N ALA A 331 4.44 6.51 5.87
CA ALA A 331 4.27 6.01 4.49
C ALA A 331 2.82 6.14 4.00
N ILE A 332 1.82 5.95 4.88
CA ILE A 332 0.40 6.18 4.51
C ILE A 332 0.18 7.65 4.16
N GLY A 333 0.72 8.58 4.96
CA GLY A 333 0.57 10.02 4.71
C GLY A 333 1.14 10.43 3.36
N GLU A 334 2.36 9.96 3.03
CA GLU A 334 2.97 10.14 1.71
C GLU A 334 2.09 9.56 0.59
N GLY A 335 1.63 8.31 0.78
CA GLY A 335 0.78 7.66 -0.21
C GLY A 335 -0.59 8.31 -0.39
N VAL A 336 -1.15 8.96 0.64
CA VAL A 336 -2.36 9.78 0.53
C VAL A 336 -2.09 11.05 -0.28
N GLY A 337 -0.93 11.71 -0.05
CA GLY A 337 -0.50 12.86 -0.84
C GLY A 337 -0.37 12.51 -2.32
N ASP A 338 0.35 11.43 -2.63
CA ASP A 338 0.53 10.94 -4.00
C ASP A 338 -0.81 10.58 -4.67
N TYR A 339 -1.69 9.87 -3.95
CA TYR A 339 -3.01 9.52 -4.48
C TYR A 339 -3.84 10.77 -4.78
N TRP A 340 -3.86 11.76 -3.86
CA TRP A 340 -4.66 12.97 -4.02
C TRP A 340 -4.20 13.80 -5.23
N ALA A 341 -2.89 13.96 -5.40
CA ALA A 341 -2.28 14.61 -6.55
C ALA A 341 -2.61 13.84 -7.85
N GLY A 342 -2.37 12.54 -7.88
CA GLY A 342 -2.60 11.70 -9.06
C GLY A 342 -4.07 11.61 -9.45
N SER A 343 -5.01 11.53 -8.48
CA SER A 343 -6.44 11.55 -8.75
C SER A 343 -6.87 12.88 -9.38
N ALA A 344 -6.37 14.01 -8.87
CA ALA A 344 -6.67 15.34 -9.41
C ALA A 344 -6.13 15.51 -10.84
N SER A 345 -4.89 15.11 -11.12
CA SER A 345 -4.28 15.14 -12.45
C SER A 345 -5.06 14.25 -13.43
N TYR A 346 -5.38 13.03 -13.04
CA TYR A 346 -6.15 12.10 -13.87
C TYR A 346 -7.55 12.64 -14.16
N ARG A 347 -8.25 13.15 -13.14
CA ARG A 347 -9.58 13.75 -13.29
C ARG A 347 -9.57 14.94 -14.25
N THR A 348 -8.61 15.86 -14.12
CA THR A 348 -8.46 17.02 -15.01
C THR A 348 -8.33 16.57 -16.46
N GLN A 349 -7.48 15.58 -16.74
CA GLN A 349 -7.27 15.05 -18.08
C GLN A 349 -8.50 14.29 -18.61
N TYR A 350 -9.13 13.48 -17.75
CA TYR A 350 -10.32 12.69 -18.12
C TYR A 350 -11.52 13.56 -18.46
N LEU A 351 -11.70 14.71 -17.81
CA LEU A 351 -12.78 15.67 -18.09
C LEU A 351 -12.57 16.41 -19.40
N ASP A 352 -11.34 16.55 -19.87
CA ASP A 352 -11.06 17.09 -21.21
C ASP A 352 -11.43 16.02 -22.26
N ALA A 353 -12.52 16.31 -23.00
CA ALA A 353 -13.00 15.39 -24.02
C ALA A 353 -11.96 15.07 -25.14
N ALA A 354 -10.98 15.95 -25.36
CA ALA A 354 -9.91 15.74 -26.31
C ALA A 354 -8.82 14.77 -25.80
N ARG A 355 -8.71 14.61 -24.50
CA ARG A 355 -7.70 13.77 -23.83
C ARG A 355 -8.23 12.46 -23.33
N ARG A 356 -9.53 12.34 -23.15
CA ARG A 356 -10.15 11.14 -22.57
C ARG A 356 -9.80 9.88 -23.33
N GLY A 357 -9.24 8.88 -22.63
CA GLY A 357 -8.72 7.64 -23.19
C GLY A 357 -7.33 7.75 -23.81
N GLN A 358 -6.69 8.94 -23.70
CA GLN A 358 -5.32 9.23 -24.12
C GLN A 358 -4.65 10.14 -23.07
N GLU A 359 -4.96 9.90 -21.80
CA GLU A 359 -4.40 10.65 -20.69
C GLU A 359 -2.87 10.45 -20.64
N PHE A 360 -2.14 11.54 -20.41
CA PHE A 360 -0.70 11.55 -20.45
C PHE A 360 -0.09 11.24 -19.06
N GLU A 361 0.69 10.18 -18.99
CA GLU A 361 1.51 9.79 -17.82
C GLU A 361 0.80 9.90 -16.45
N VAL A 362 -0.46 9.50 -16.40
CA VAL A 362 -1.26 9.55 -15.16
C VAL A 362 -0.82 8.54 -14.09
N ASP A 363 0.06 7.61 -14.45
CA ASP A 363 0.55 6.56 -13.55
C ASP A 363 1.75 7.00 -12.71
N THR A 364 2.08 8.29 -12.73
CA THR A 364 3.16 8.92 -11.96
C THR A 364 2.74 10.27 -11.42
N VAL A 365 3.37 10.72 -10.35
CA VAL A 365 3.26 12.07 -9.79
C VAL A 365 4.60 12.80 -9.85
N PHE A 366 4.57 14.13 -9.71
CA PHE A 366 5.69 15.04 -9.90
C PHE A 366 6.21 15.02 -11.34
N ASN A 367 5.25 15.04 -12.27
CA ASN A 367 5.52 14.88 -13.70
C ASN A 367 6.29 16.04 -14.32
N TRP A 368 6.24 17.22 -13.73
CA TRP A 368 7.02 18.39 -14.10
C TRP A 368 8.29 18.50 -13.26
N ASP A 369 8.16 18.66 -11.94
CA ASP A 369 9.28 18.90 -11.02
C ASP A 369 10.29 17.77 -11.03
N GLY A 370 9.84 16.53 -10.96
CA GLY A 370 10.68 15.34 -10.97
C GLY A 370 11.53 15.13 -12.23
N MET A 371 11.38 15.98 -13.27
CA MET A 371 12.19 15.92 -14.50
C MET A 371 13.39 16.85 -14.48
N PHE A 372 13.53 17.68 -13.45
CA PHE A 372 14.62 18.64 -13.33
C PHE A 372 15.74 18.17 -12.39
N GLY A 373 16.94 18.75 -12.57
CA GLY A 373 18.08 18.52 -11.71
C GLY A 373 18.75 17.15 -11.88
N VAL A 374 19.63 16.81 -10.95
CA VAL A 374 20.42 15.57 -10.99
C VAL A 374 19.58 14.36 -10.57
N ARG A 375 18.52 14.57 -9.82
CA ARG A 375 17.68 13.53 -9.20
C ARG A 375 16.29 13.55 -9.83
N ARG A 376 15.98 12.53 -10.63
CA ARG A 376 14.60 12.28 -11.04
C ARG A 376 13.82 11.83 -9.81
N ALA A 377 12.83 12.62 -9.42
CA ALA A 377 12.06 12.43 -8.20
C ALA A 377 10.61 12.00 -8.43
N THR A 378 10.24 11.58 -9.67
CA THR A 378 8.91 11.04 -9.96
C THR A 378 8.65 9.79 -9.12
N ARG A 379 7.43 9.69 -8.53
CA ARG A 379 6.95 8.49 -7.84
C ARG A 379 5.90 7.78 -8.68
N SER A 380 5.86 6.44 -8.59
CA SER A 380 4.94 5.62 -9.38
C SER A 380 3.64 5.40 -8.64
N LEU A 381 2.52 5.65 -9.33
CA LEU A 381 1.18 5.21 -8.91
C LEU A 381 0.83 3.83 -9.46
N TRP A 382 1.77 3.15 -10.13
CA TRP A 382 1.56 1.88 -10.82
C TRP A 382 2.67 0.85 -10.52
N ASN A 383 3.17 0.85 -9.29
CA ASN A 383 4.19 -0.10 -8.87
C ASN A 383 3.62 -1.50 -8.69
N GLN A 384 3.64 -2.31 -9.75
CA GLN A 384 3.11 -3.69 -9.76
C GLN A 384 3.87 -4.64 -8.82
N ARG A 385 5.06 -4.26 -8.34
CA ARG A 385 5.91 -5.09 -7.49
C ARG A 385 5.71 -4.83 -6.00
N ALA A 386 5.15 -3.67 -5.65
CA ALA A 386 4.94 -3.31 -4.26
C ALA A 386 4.11 -4.36 -3.53
N ARG A 387 4.60 -4.84 -2.38
CA ARG A 387 3.96 -5.87 -1.56
C ARG A 387 4.06 -5.52 -0.09
N TYR A 388 2.96 -5.71 0.60
CA TYR A 388 2.90 -5.55 2.04
C TYR A 388 3.42 -6.80 2.75
N PHE A 389 4.29 -6.61 3.71
CA PHE A 389 4.82 -7.64 4.60
C PHE A 389 4.30 -7.42 6.02
N GLU A 390 3.66 -8.43 6.57
CA GLU A 390 3.22 -8.37 7.97
C GLU A 390 4.45 -8.36 8.88
N GLY A 391 4.46 -7.44 9.84
CA GLY A 391 5.57 -7.26 10.76
C GLY A 391 6.69 -6.32 10.28
N ALA A 392 6.64 -5.88 9.02
CA ALA A 392 7.51 -4.80 8.57
C ALA A 392 7.02 -3.45 9.08
N GLU A 393 7.95 -2.53 9.30
CA GLU A 393 7.66 -1.13 9.62
C GLU A 393 7.75 -0.31 8.33
N TYR A 394 6.74 0.51 8.06
CA TYR A 394 6.69 1.38 6.89
C TYR A 394 6.75 2.85 7.33
N ARG A 395 7.80 3.54 6.93
CA ARG A 395 7.99 4.97 7.17
C ARG A 395 7.98 5.75 5.87
N ALA A 396 7.76 7.05 5.98
CA ALA A 396 7.90 7.96 4.86
C ALA A 396 9.25 7.80 4.16
N HIS A 397 9.23 7.69 2.84
CA HIS A 397 10.41 7.60 1.96
C HIS A 397 11.34 6.40 2.21
N GLU A 398 10.94 5.44 3.02
CA GLU A 398 11.72 4.22 3.25
C GLU A 398 11.23 3.06 2.39
N SER A 399 12.19 2.29 1.89
CA SER A 399 11.91 1.07 1.12
C SER A 399 11.80 -0.14 2.03
N VAL A 400 10.80 -0.96 1.78
CA VAL A 400 10.66 -2.30 2.38
C VAL A 400 10.65 -3.32 1.25
N GLY A 401 11.57 -4.28 1.31
CA GLY A 401 11.72 -5.25 0.23
C GLY A 401 12.13 -4.64 -1.13
N GLY A 402 12.75 -3.46 -1.12
CA GLY A 402 13.20 -2.75 -2.32
C GLY A 402 12.15 -1.86 -3.00
N GLU A 403 10.94 -1.77 -2.44
CA GLU A 403 9.86 -0.93 -2.94
C GLU A 403 9.55 0.18 -1.92
N LEU A 404 9.20 1.39 -2.39
CA LEU A 404 8.82 2.47 -1.50
C LEU A 404 7.52 2.15 -0.75
N GLY A 405 7.52 2.38 0.57
CA GLY A 405 6.33 2.23 1.41
C GLY A 405 5.19 3.14 0.98
N ASP A 406 5.52 4.33 0.51
CA ASP A 406 4.59 5.35 0.02
C ASP A 406 3.79 4.81 -1.19
N GLU A 407 4.48 4.23 -2.17
CA GLU A 407 3.88 3.62 -3.36
C GLU A 407 3.02 2.38 -3.02
N LEU A 408 3.33 1.70 -1.93
CA LEU A 408 2.53 0.58 -1.46
C LEU A 408 1.12 1.03 -1.04
N TRP A 409 0.93 2.27 -0.59
CA TRP A 409 -0.38 2.81 -0.27
C TRP A 409 -1.05 3.48 -1.48
N SER A 410 -0.33 4.33 -2.21
CA SER A 410 -0.90 5.08 -3.35
C SER A 410 -1.26 4.18 -4.53
N THR A 411 -0.41 3.20 -4.87
CA THR A 411 -0.61 2.34 -6.05
C THR A 411 -1.93 1.56 -6.02
N PRO A 412 -2.27 0.78 -4.98
CA PRO A 412 -3.52 0.02 -5.01
C PRO A 412 -4.76 0.89 -5.05
N LEU A 413 -4.74 2.06 -4.43
CA LEU A 413 -5.83 3.03 -4.54
C LEU A 413 -5.98 3.54 -5.97
N PHE A 414 -4.89 3.93 -6.61
CA PHE A 414 -4.91 4.46 -7.97
C PHE A 414 -5.30 3.41 -9.01
N GLN A 415 -4.82 2.18 -8.86
CA GLN A 415 -5.25 1.04 -9.69
C GLN A 415 -6.76 0.79 -9.57
N ALA A 416 -7.28 0.83 -8.35
CA ALA A 416 -8.71 0.66 -8.11
C ALA A 416 -9.52 1.84 -8.68
N LEU A 417 -9.02 3.07 -8.59
CA LEU A 417 -9.62 4.24 -9.26
C LEU A 417 -9.68 4.04 -10.78
N LYS A 418 -8.58 3.67 -11.43
CA LYS A 418 -8.55 3.41 -12.88
C LYS A 418 -9.51 2.29 -13.29
N ALA A 419 -9.55 1.19 -12.53
CA ALA A 419 -10.52 0.11 -12.78
C ALA A 419 -11.97 0.59 -12.63
N SER A 420 -12.23 1.46 -11.64
CA SER A 420 -13.55 2.05 -11.42
C SER A 420 -13.95 3.01 -12.55
N VAL A 421 -13.01 3.82 -13.04
CA VAL A 421 -13.24 4.71 -14.21
C VAL A 421 -13.49 3.87 -15.48
N ALA A 422 -12.75 2.78 -15.67
CA ALA A 422 -12.97 1.88 -16.81
C ALA A 422 -14.36 1.22 -16.78
N LEU A 423 -14.90 0.93 -15.58
CA LEU A 423 -16.19 0.25 -15.42
C LEU A 423 -17.37 1.24 -15.44
N TYR A 424 -17.23 2.41 -14.82
CA TYR A 424 -18.34 3.34 -14.56
C TYR A 424 -18.17 4.72 -15.19
N GLY A 425 -17.04 4.99 -15.83
CA GLY A 425 -16.75 6.28 -16.41
C GLY A 425 -17.73 6.65 -17.54
N ASP A 426 -18.35 7.81 -17.44
CA ASP A 426 -19.34 8.32 -18.38
C ASP A 426 -18.91 9.69 -18.98
N GLY A 427 -17.71 10.11 -18.69
CA GLY A 427 -17.15 11.39 -19.11
C GLY A 427 -17.42 12.55 -18.15
N SER A 428 -18.12 12.29 -17.05
CA SER A 428 -18.25 13.21 -15.91
C SER A 428 -17.24 12.89 -14.81
N ASP A 429 -17.15 13.72 -13.78
CA ASP A 429 -16.30 13.51 -12.60
C ASP A 429 -16.92 12.56 -11.57
N ARG A 430 -18.09 11.98 -11.83
CA ARG A 430 -18.85 11.20 -10.85
C ARG A 430 -18.03 10.07 -10.21
N VAL A 431 -17.30 9.27 -11.01
CA VAL A 431 -16.52 8.15 -10.51
C VAL A 431 -15.38 8.64 -9.61
N PHE A 432 -14.73 9.74 -9.97
CA PHE A 432 -13.70 10.36 -9.13
C PHE A 432 -14.31 10.85 -7.81
N ARG A 433 -15.45 11.49 -7.83
CA ARG A 433 -16.17 11.96 -6.62
C ARG A 433 -16.53 10.80 -5.70
N ASP A 434 -17.07 9.73 -6.25
CA ASP A 434 -17.42 8.53 -5.50
C ASP A 434 -16.15 7.92 -4.88
N PHE A 435 -15.10 7.76 -5.67
CA PHE A 435 -13.89 7.09 -5.22
C PHE A 435 -13.06 7.92 -4.25
N ASP A 436 -12.91 9.23 -4.50
CA ASP A 436 -12.25 10.16 -3.56
C ASP A 436 -13.01 10.23 -2.23
N SER A 437 -14.35 10.20 -2.25
CA SER A 437 -15.16 10.08 -1.03
C SER A 437 -14.88 8.78 -0.26
N ILE A 438 -14.69 7.65 -0.95
CA ILE A 438 -14.33 6.38 -0.33
C ILE A 438 -12.97 6.48 0.36
N VAL A 439 -11.98 7.07 -0.30
CA VAL A 439 -10.62 7.23 0.26
C VAL A 439 -10.64 8.13 1.49
N LEU A 440 -11.36 9.26 1.43
CA LEU A 440 -11.51 10.16 2.57
C LEU A 440 -12.23 9.47 3.73
N GLU A 441 -13.36 8.82 3.48
CA GLU A 441 -14.15 8.13 4.49
C GLU A 441 -13.38 6.97 5.13
N GLY A 442 -12.56 6.28 4.34
CA GLY A 442 -11.71 5.19 4.83
C GLY A 442 -10.73 5.61 5.92
N MET A 443 -10.33 6.88 5.97
CA MET A 443 -9.43 7.42 6.99
C MET A 443 -10.14 7.75 8.31
N TYR A 444 -11.47 7.90 8.33
CA TYR A 444 -12.20 8.14 9.57
C TYR A 444 -12.28 6.88 10.44
N GLY A 445 -12.34 7.08 11.73
CA GLY A 445 -12.48 6.00 12.71
C GLY A 445 -11.21 5.21 13.00
N VAL A 446 -10.08 5.58 12.41
CA VAL A 446 -8.75 5.05 12.79
C VAL A 446 -8.04 6.01 13.76
N GLY A 447 -6.98 5.55 14.38
CA GLY A 447 -6.21 6.34 15.32
C GLY A 447 -4.70 6.07 15.21
N ARG A 448 -3.96 6.48 16.23
CA ARG A 448 -2.52 6.21 16.33
C ARG A 448 -2.23 4.72 16.21
N GLY A 449 -1.11 4.39 15.61
CA GLY A 449 -0.68 3.00 15.42
C GLY A 449 -1.40 2.26 14.31
N VAL A 450 -2.18 2.95 13.46
CA VAL A 450 -2.82 2.33 12.29
C VAL A 450 -1.77 1.74 11.33
N LYS A 451 -2.05 0.55 10.84
CA LYS A 451 -1.25 -0.12 9.81
C LYS A 451 -1.96 -0.09 8.47
N MET A 452 -1.22 -0.27 7.38
CA MET A 452 -1.78 -0.19 6.03
C MET A 452 -2.94 -1.17 5.81
N HIS A 453 -2.84 -2.40 6.35
CA HIS A 453 -3.93 -3.38 6.20
C HIS A 453 -5.19 -2.99 6.97
N ASP A 454 -5.07 -2.33 8.14
CA ASP A 454 -6.23 -1.85 8.89
C ASP A 454 -6.94 -0.71 8.13
N LEU A 455 -6.15 0.16 7.50
CA LEU A 455 -6.69 1.25 6.68
C LEU A 455 -7.31 0.70 5.37
N ALA A 456 -6.73 -0.36 4.78
CA ALA A 456 -7.32 -1.04 3.63
C ALA A 456 -8.68 -1.67 3.98
N GLU A 457 -8.82 -2.32 5.14
CA GLU A 457 -10.11 -2.81 5.64
C GLU A 457 -11.11 -1.66 5.81
N SER A 458 -10.68 -0.54 6.40
CA SER A 458 -11.51 0.66 6.57
C SER A 458 -11.97 1.27 5.25
N THR A 459 -11.08 1.31 4.24
CA THR A 459 -11.41 1.83 2.91
C THR A 459 -12.43 0.94 2.18
N VAL A 460 -12.29 -0.39 2.27
CA VAL A 460 -13.29 -1.33 1.74
C VAL A 460 -14.63 -1.20 2.46
N PHE A 461 -14.59 -1.01 3.78
CA PHE A 461 -15.80 -0.75 4.57
C PHE A 461 -16.49 0.55 4.09
N ALA A 462 -15.76 1.64 3.92
CA ALA A 462 -16.29 2.90 3.41
C ALA A 462 -16.96 2.73 2.04
N ALA A 463 -16.30 2.01 1.11
CA ALA A 463 -16.88 1.71 -0.21
C ALA A 463 -18.19 0.91 -0.12
N THR A 464 -18.25 -0.06 0.80
CA THR A 464 -19.43 -0.90 1.01
C THR A 464 -20.60 -0.08 1.57
N MET A 465 -20.32 0.86 2.47
CA MET A 465 -21.35 1.65 3.14
C MET A 465 -21.84 2.82 2.28
N LEU A 466 -20.93 3.52 1.60
CA LEU A 466 -21.29 4.67 0.75
C LEU A 466 -21.98 4.25 -0.55
N PHE A 467 -21.51 3.16 -1.18
CA PHE A 467 -21.94 2.75 -2.52
C PHE A 467 -22.24 1.24 -2.59
N PRO A 468 -23.22 0.75 -1.81
CA PRO A 468 -23.50 -0.69 -1.72
C PRO A 468 -23.95 -1.33 -3.04
N GLU A 469 -24.46 -0.53 -3.99
CA GLU A 469 -24.90 -0.97 -5.32
C GLU A 469 -23.79 -0.97 -6.38
N LYS A 470 -22.58 -0.51 -6.03
CA LYS A 470 -21.42 -0.46 -6.92
C LYS A 470 -20.38 -1.52 -6.56
N GLU A 471 -19.55 -1.85 -7.53
CA GLU A 471 -18.47 -2.83 -7.33
C GLU A 471 -17.20 -2.23 -6.73
N TYR A 472 -17.22 -0.98 -6.25
CA TYR A 472 -16.04 -0.30 -5.69
C TYR A 472 -15.36 -1.10 -4.57
N ALA A 473 -16.15 -1.67 -3.67
CA ALA A 473 -15.63 -2.51 -2.58
C ALA A 473 -14.92 -3.76 -3.10
N GLN A 474 -15.43 -4.40 -4.17
CA GLN A 474 -14.78 -5.55 -4.77
C GLN A 474 -13.51 -5.17 -5.52
N ILE A 475 -13.54 -4.08 -6.29
CA ILE A 475 -12.38 -3.54 -7.02
C ILE A 475 -11.24 -3.22 -6.04
N LEU A 476 -11.57 -2.57 -4.91
CA LEU A 476 -10.59 -2.27 -3.85
C LEU A 476 -10.01 -3.54 -3.22
N LYS A 477 -10.86 -4.54 -2.91
CA LYS A 477 -10.38 -5.84 -2.39
C LYS A 477 -9.40 -6.50 -3.33
N ASP A 478 -9.71 -6.53 -4.62
CA ASP A 478 -8.86 -7.16 -5.63
C ASP A 478 -7.52 -6.41 -5.73
N SER A 479 -7.54 -5.09 -5.75
CA SER A 479 -6.33 -4.27 -5.79
C SER A 479 -5.50 -4.42 -4.51
N PHE A 480 -6.11 -4.31 -3.32
CA PHE A 480 -5.40 -4.49 -2.06
C PHE A 480 -4.86 -5.91 -1.87
N ALA A 481 -5.61 -6.94 -2.30
CA ALA A 481 -5.13 -8.32 -2.25
C ALA A 481 -3.94 -8.56 -3.18
N GLN A 482 -3.90 -7.90 -4.35
CA GLN A 482 -2.78 -7.95 -5.27
C GLN A 482 -1.47 -7.46 -4.61
N HIS A 483 -1.58 -6.52 -3.69
CA HIS A 483 -0.45 -5.95 -2.94
C HIS A 483 -0.29 -6.52 -1.51
N ASN A 484 -0.97 -7.61 -1.17
CA ASN A 484 -1.00 -8.25 0.15
C ASN A 484 -1.51 -7.35 1.30
N LEU A 485 -2.14 -6.21 1.00
CA LEU A 485 -2.71 -5.31 2.02
C LEU A 485 -3.96 -5.89 2.66
N LEU A 486 -4.78 -6.58 1.89
CA LEU A 486 -5.84 -7.42 2.43
C LEU A 486 -5.41 -8.88 2.33
N LYS A 487 -5.40 -9.58 3.45
CA LYS A 487 -5.26 -11.02 3.44
C LYS A 487 -6.48 -11.60 2.76
N VAL A 488 -6.27 -12.42 1.74
CA VAL A 488 -7.33 -13.30 1.25
C VAL A 488 -7.74 -14.16 2.44
N PRO A 489 -8.99 -14.12 2.90
CA PRO A 489 -9.40 -14.79 4.13
C PRO A 489 -9.33 -16.30 4.03
N PHE A 490 -9.15 -16.83 2.84
CA PHE A 490 -8.92 -18.24 2.61
C PHE A 490 -7.93 -18.46 1.46
N ASN A 491 -7.29 -19.63 1.49
CA ASN A 491 -6.48 -20.13 0.40
C ASN A 491 -6.95 -21.55 0.06
N ALA A 492 -7.32 -21.73 -1.20
CA ALA A 492 -7.76 -23.03 -1.71
C ALA A 492 -6.71 -23.55 -2.71
N ARG A 493 -6.28 -24.79 -2.53
CA ARG A 493 -5.32 -25.43 -3.44
C ARG A 493 -5.58 -26.92 -3.56
N TYR A 494 -5.25 -27.49 -4.71
CA TYR A 494 -5.09 -28.91 -4.82
C TYR A 494 -3.82 -29.37 -4.11
N GLN A 495 -3.83 -30.58 -3.56
CA GLN A 495 -2.60 -31.19 -3.01
C GLN A 495 -1.51 -31.35 -4.07
N SER A 496 -1.89 -31.58 -5.30
CA SER A 496 -0.99 -31.67 -6.44
C SER A 496 -1.44 -30.71 -7.54
N ARG A 497 -0.50 -30.07 -8.22
CA ARG A 497 -0.75 -29.29 -9.42
C ARG A 497 -1.18 -30.17 -10.60
N TYR A 498 -0.89 -31.48 -10.55
CA TYR A 498 -1.23 -32.48 -11.53
C TYR A 498 -2.27 -33.43 -10.94
N ILE A 499 -3.32 -33.70 -11.69
CA ILE A 499 -4.43 -34.56 -11.32
C ILE A 499 -4.70 -35.57 -12.42
N ASN A 500 -5.23 -36.75 -12.07
CA ASN A 500 -5.51 -37.79 -13.06
C ASN A 500 -7.02 -37.94 -13.27
N ALA A 501 -7.43 -38.13 -14.52
CA ALA A 501 -8.82 -38.40 -14.87
C ALA A 501 -9.33 -39.67 -14.17
N GLY A 502 -10.51 -39.63 -13.58
CA GLY A 502 -11.11 -40.74 -12.85
C GLY A 502 -10.56 -41.00 -11.45
N GLU A 503 -9.57 -40.26 -11.01
CA GLU A 503 -9.04 -40.35 -9.63
C GLU A 503 -9.76 -39.42 -8.67
N THR A 504 -9.53 -39.62 -7.39
CA THR A 504 -10.01 -38.73 -6.34
C THR A 504 -8.99 -37.60 -6.17
N VAL A 505 -9.43 -36.36 -6.38
CA VAL A 505 -8.64 -35.15 -6.10
C VAL A 505 -8.94 -34.64 -4.72
N GLU A 506 -7.93 -34.13 -4.04
CA GLU A 506 -8.07 -33.48 -2.75
C GLU A 506 -7.78 -31.99 -2.90
N LEU A 507 -8.76 -31.17 -2.54
CA LEU A 507 -8.63 -29.72 -2.39
C LEU A 507 -8.46 -29.39 -0.90
N THR A 508 -7.39 -28.72 -0.59
CA THR A 508 -7.15 -28.19 0.76
C THR A 508 -7.58 -26.73 0.80
N LEU A 509 -8.42 -26.40 1.75
CA LEU A 509 -8.85 -25.04 2.05
C LEU A 509 -8.30 -24.64 3.42
N SER A 510 -7.52 -23.58 3.47
CA SER A 510 -7.03 -22.98 4.69
C SER A 510 -7.61 -21.60 4.89
N HIS A 511 -8.00 -21.28 6.11
CA HIS A 511 -8.48 -19.96 6.48
C HIS A 511 -7.34 -19.15 7.09
N THR A 512 -7.01 -18.02 6.46
CA THR A 512 -5.90 -17.15 6.87
C THR A 512 -6.37 -15.81 7.43
N GLY A 513 -7.69 -15.53 7.40
CA GLY A 513 -8.28 -14.28 7.87
C GLY A 513 -8.48 -14.22 9.37
N ARG A 514 -8.84 -13.05 9.88
CA ARG A 514 -9.14 -12.80 11.30
C ARG A 514 -10.56 -13.21 11.71
N SER A 515 -11.44 -13.54 10.78
CA SER A 515 -12.80 -13.95 11.10
C SER A 515 -12.83 -15.35 11.69
N ALA A 516 -13.81 -15.60 12.56
CA ALA A 516 -13.92 -16.86 13.30
C ALA A 516 -14.21 -18.07 12.39
N SER A 517 -14.88 -17.86 11.25
CA SER A 517 -15.23 -18.93 10.32
C SER A 517 -15.41 -18.43 8.89
N VAL A 518 -15.12 -19.28 7.93
CA VAL A 518 -15.39 -19.09 6.52
C VAL A 518 -16.38 -20.16 6.08
N LYS A 519 -17.51 -19.75 5.52
CA LYS A 519 -18.55 -20.63 4.98
C LYS A 519 -18.75 -20.38 3.50
N GLY A 520 -18.93 -21.43 2.72
CA GLY A 520 -19.14 -21.24 1.29
C GLY A 520 -19.37 -22.54 0.55
N ASN A 521 -19.15 -22.49 -0.75
CA ASN A 521 -19.36 -23.61 -1.65
C ASN A 521 -18.13 -23.83 -2.54
N TRP A 522 -17.77 -25.07 -2.73
CA TRP A 522 -16.79 -25.50 -3.69
C TRP A 522 -17.52 -26.13 -4.89
N SER A 523 -17.33 -25.57 -6.07
CA SER A 523 -17.86 -26.14 -7.30
C SER A 523 -16.72 -26.62 -8.21
N LEU A 524 -16.89 -27.83 -8.74
CA LEU A 524 -16.03 -28.47 -9.74
C LEU A 524 -16.63 -28.23 -11.11
N ASN A 525 -15.94 -27.52 -12.03
CA ASN A 525 -16.40 -27.24 -13.40
C ASN A 525 -17.89 -26.83 -13.49
N ASN A 526 -18.37 -26.05 -12.52
CA ASN A 526 -19.76 -25.60 -12.37
C ASN A 526 -20.83 -26.70 -12.17
N ASP A 527 -20.47 -27.99 -12.08
CA ASP A 527 -21.46 -29.09 -12.08
C ASP A 527 -21.83 -29.61 -10.68
N THR A 528 -20.94 -29.49 -9.71
CA THR A 528 -21.23 -29.97 -8.34
C THR A 528 -20.73 -28.96 -7.30
N SER A 529 -21.62 -28.54 -6.42
CA SER A 529 -21.23 -27.72 -5.28
C SER A 529 -21.18 -28.54 -4.00
N LYS A 530 -20.12 -28.38 -3.21
CA LYS A 530 -20.03 -28.90 -1.85
C LYS A 530 -19.93 -27.74 -0.89
N ALA A 531 -20.72 -27.80 0.19
CA ALA A 531 -20.58 -26.82 1.28
C ALA A 531 -19.22 -26.94 1.94
N VAL A 532 -18.59 -25.81 2.21
CA VAL A 532 -17.33 -25.71 2.96
C VAL A 532 -17.56 -24.88 4.22
N ASP A 533 -17.00 -25.32 5.32
CA ASP A 533 -17.00 -24.58 6.61
C ASP A 533 -15.63 -24.79 7.24
N VAL A 534 -14.86 -23.71 7.35
CA VAL A 534 -13.50 -23.74 7.87
C VAL A 534 -13.39 -22.79 9.04
N GLN A 535 -13.06 -23.35 10.21
CA GLN A 535 -12.81 -22.56 11.41
C GLN A 535 -11.44 -21.88 11.34
N LEU A 536 -11.28 -20.76 12.03
CA LEU A 536 -10.03 -20.04 12.12
C LEU A 536 -8.87 -20.97 12.57
N ALA A 537 -7.72 -20.81 11.89
CA ALA A 537 -6.51 -21.58 12.08
C ALA A 537 -6.62 -23.08 11.76
N ASN A 538 -7.73 -23.54 11.19
CA ASN A 538 -7.90 -24.89 10.74
C ASN A 538 -7.76 -25.01 9.23
N THR A 539 -7.30 -26.18 8.80
CA THR A 539 -7.29 -26.58 7.39
C THR A 539 -8.34 -27.66 7.19
N ALA A 540 -9.17 -27.52 6.19
CA ALA A 540 -10.12 -28.55 5.79
C ALA A 540 -9.72 -29.11 4.42
N SER A 541 -9.84 -30.43 4.29
CA SER A 541 -9.62 -31.13 3.01
C SER A 541 -10.94 -31.66 2.47
N PHE A 542 -11.15 -31.47 1.18
CA PHE A 542 -12.36 -31.89 0.48
C PHE A 542 -11.96 -32.80 -0.68
N SER A 543 -12.52 -34.00 -0.73
CA SER A 543 -12.24 -34.95 -1.80
C SER A 543 -13.40 -35.00 -2.80
N ALA A 544 -13.06 -35.09 -4.07
CA ALA A 544 -14.02 -35.33 -5.15
C ALA A 544 -13.44 -36.27 -6.20
N ASN A 545 -14.30 -37.11 -6.76
CA ASN A 545 -13.90 -37.96 -7.88
C ASN A 545 -13.95 -37.16 -9.18
N LEU A 546 -12.87 -37.21 -9.93
CA LEU A 546 -12.78 -36.54 -11.22
C LEU A 546 -13.49 -37.36 -12.31
N PRO A 547 -14.10 -36.72 -13.33
CA PRO A 547 -14.61 -37.41 -14.50
C PRO A 547 -13.52 -38.22 -15.20
N THR A 548 -13.90 -39.38 -15.75
CA THR A 548 -12.98 -40.25 -16.50
C THR A 548 -12.63 -39.77 -17.90
N GLY A 549 -13.42 -38.85 -18.44
CA GLY A 549 -13.30 -38.33 -19.81
C GLY A 549 -12.45 -37.05 -19.94
N LEU A 550 -11.66 -36.67 -18.91
CA LEU A 550 -10.84 -35.46 -18.97
C LEU A 550 -9.71 -35.63 -19.98
N THR A 551 -9.46 -34.59 -20.77
CA THR A 551 -8.40 -34.57 -21.77
C THR A 551 -7.05 -34.37 -21.11
N CYS A 552 -6.08 -35.24 -21.45
CA CYS A 552 -4.69 -35.08 -20.98
C CYS A 552 -4.12 -33.75 -21.42
N GLY A 553 -3.47 -33.04 -20.47
CA GLY A 553 -2.90 -31.72 -20.71
C GLY A 553 -3.90 -30.57 -20.66
N ALA A 554 -5.20 -30.86 -20.49
CA ALA A 554 -6.19 -29.80 -20.34
C ALA A 554 -6.18 -29.20 -18.92
N PRO A 555 -6.48 -27.91 -18.76
CA PRO A 555 -6.70 -27.32 -17.45
C PRO A 555 -7.98 -27.87 -16.84
N PHE A 556 -7.94 -28.12 -15.54
CA PHE A 556 -9.10 -28.44 -14.74
C PHE A 556 -9.32 -27.32 -13.74
N GLU A 557 -10.38 -26.59 -13.91
CA GLU A 557 -10.69 -25.42 -13.08
C GLU A 557 -11.75 -25.77 -12.05
N SER A 558 -11.52 -25.34 -10.84
CA SER A 558 -12.50 -25.33 -9.75
C SER A 558 -12.69 -23.92 -9.26
N LYS A 559 -13.94 -23.57 -8.99
CA LYS A 559 -14.29 -22.32 -8.34
C LYS A 559 -14.64 -22.59 -6.89
N VAL A 560 -13.93 -21.94 -5.97
CA VAL A 560 -14.26 -21.92 -4.55
C VAL A 560 -14.84 -20.54 -4.25
N SER A 561 -16.09 -20.50 -3.83
CA SER A 561 -16.77 -19.28 -3.38
C SER A 561 -17.01 -19.37 -1.89
N VAL A 562 -16.68 -18.34 -1.15
CA VAL A 562 -16.86 -18.28 0.30
C VAL A 562 -17.54 -16.98 0.71
N ASP A 563 -18.50 -17.08 1.61
CA ASP A 563 -19.03 -15.96 2.37
C ASP A 563 -18.23 -15.84 3.66
N TYR A 564 -17.66 -14.69 3.94
CA TYR A 564 -16.88 -14.48 5.15
C TYR A 564 -17.22 -13.15 5.80
N GLN A 565 -16.95 -13.07 7.10
CA GLN A 565 -16.96 -11.84 7.85
C GLN A 565 -15.52 -11.47 8.19
N PHE A 566 -15.05 -10.28 7.81
CA PHE A 566 -13.76 -9.75 8.25
C PHE A 566 -13.72 -9.60 9.78
N ALA A 567 -14.81 -9.18 10.33
CA ALA A 567 -15.14 -9.18 11.73
C ALA A 567 -16.65 -9.27 11.85
N GLU A 568 -17.20 -9.42 13.06
CA GLU A 568 -18.64 -9.50 13.26
C GLU A 568 -19.34 -8.28 12.64
N GLY A 569 -20.12 -8.50 11.59
CA GLY A 569 -20.91 -7.48 10.92
C GLY A 569 -20.60 -7.27 9.44
N LEU A 570 -19.35 -7.22 9.03
CA LEU A 570 -18.99 -7.04 7.61
C LEU A 570 -19.04 -8.38 6.88
N LYS A 571 -20.03 -8.56 6.03
CA LYS A 571 -20.17 -9.72 5.15
C LYS A 571 -19.53 -9.42 3.82
N ALA A 572 -18.61 -10.27 3.40
CA ALA A 572 -18.01 -10.21 2.08
C ALA A 572 -18.09 -11.58 1.43
N GLN A 573 -18.25 -11.56 0.11
CA GLN A 573 -18.14 -12.76 -0.71
C GLN A 573 -16.83 -12.69 -1.46
N SER A 574 -16.06 -13.76 -1.37
CA SER A 574 -14.85 -13.90 -2.17
C SER A 574 -14.85 -15.23 -2.90
N TRP A 575 -14.12 -15.31 -3.97
CA TRP A 575 -13.97 -16.53 -4.73
C TRP A 575 -12.53 -16.69 -5.19
N GLN A 576 -12.13 -17.93 -5.38
CA GLN A 576 -10.82 -18.29 -5.93
C GLN A 576 -11.01 -19.37 -6.99
N ASN A 577 -10.39 -19.17 -8.15
CA ASN A 577 -10.22 -20.23 -9.13
C ASN A 577 -8.98 -21.02 -8.78
N VAL A 578 -9.12 -22.33 -8.70
CA VAL A 578 -8.03 -23.26 -8.42
C VAL A 578 -7.85 -24.13 -9.66
N THR A 579 -6.70 -24.00 -10.31
CA THR A 579 -6.40 -24.72 -11.54
C THR A 579 -5.42 -25.85 -11.27
N ALA A 580 -5.67 -27.00 -11.84
CA ALA A 580 -4.75 -28.12 -11.92
C ALA A 580 -4.65 -28.62 -13.36
N LEU A 581 -3.54 -29.30 -13.65
CA LEU A 581 -3.29 -29.88 -14.98
C LEU A 581 -3.72 -31.34 -14.99
N VAL A 582 -4.54 -31.73 -15.96
CA VAL A 582 -5.03 -33.12 -16.07
C VAL A 582 -3.97 -33.98 -16.76
N ASN A 583 -3.49 -35.00 -16.05
CA ASN A 583 -2.64 -36.10 -16.56
C ASN A 583 -1.38 -35.66 -17.34
N GLY A 584 -0.91 -34.43 -17.18
CA GLY A 584 0.05 -33.92 -18.15
C GLY A 584 1.31 -33.32 -17.57
N ILE A 585 2.45 -34.01 -17.66
CA ILE A 585 3.77 -33.40 -17.51
C ILE A 585 4.26 -33.01 -18.91
N PRO A 586 4.63 -31.73 -19.17
CA PRO A 586 5.20 -31.34 -20.45
C PRO A 586 6.50 -32.09 -20.75
N LEU A 587 6.60 -32.79 -21.86
CA LEU A 587 7.85 -33.39 -22.33
C LEU A 587 8.70 -32.32 -23.00
N LEU A 588 9.57 -31.72 -22.22
CA LEU A 588 10.43 -30.63 -22.68
C LEU A 588 11.44 -31.08 -23.73
N LEU A 589 11.59 -30.29 -24.79
CA LEU A 589 12.60 -30.51 -25.83
C LEU A 589 14.01 -30.30 -25.31
N ASN A 590 14.17 -29.31 -24.40
CA ASN A 590 15.43 -29.03 -23.72
C ASN A 590 15.28 -29.38 -22.23
N LYS A 591 16.17 -30.22 -21.73
CA LYS A 591 16.13 -30.57 -20.31
C LYS A 591 16.43 -29.34 -19.43
N PRO A 592 15.74 -29.20 -18.30
CA PRO A 592 16.07 -28.19 -17.31
C PRO A 592 17.52 -28.32 -16.84
N LYS A 593 18.15 -27.21 -16.55
CA LYS A 593 19.51 -27.18 -16.04
C LYS A 593 19.50 -27.38 -14.52
N THR A 594 20.21 -28.38 -14.03
CA THR A 594 20.48 -28.51 -12.60
C THR A 594 21.42 -27.39 -12.17
N ILE A 595 21.08 -26.68 -11.13
CA ILE A 595 21.77 -25.48 -10.62
C ILE A 595 22.40 -25.79 -9.26
N GLU A 596 21.60 -26.28 -8.28
CA GLU A 596 22.00 -26.55 -6.89
C GLU A 596 22.69 -25.34 -6.23
N ASP A 597 22.13 -24.15 -6.39
CA ASP A 597 22.75 -22.91 -5.95
C ASP A 597 21.88 -22.22 -4.89
N ALA A 598 22.51 -21.81 -3.78
CA ALA A 598 21.82 -21.11 -2.71
C ALA A 598 21.28 -19.77 -3.17
N LEU A 599 20.07 -19.41 -2.76
CA LEU A 599 19.51 -18.08 -2.95
C LEU A 599 20.23 -17.08 -2.04
N THR A 600 20.14 -15.82 -2.41
CA THR A 600 20.59 -14.73 -1.56
C THR A 600 19.43 -14.34 -0.66
N ASP A 601 19.58 -14.51 0.65
CA ASP A 601 18.60 -14.07 1.65
C ASP A 601 18.58 -12.53 1.73
N ALA A 602 17.44 -11.95 2.05
CA ALA A 602 17.34 -10.54 2.40
C ALA A 602 18.26 -10.23 3.58
N SER A 603 18.72 -9.01 3.68
CA SER A 603 19.66 -8.59 4.72
C SER A 603 19.29 -7.21 5.26
N ILE A 604 19.80 -6.89 6.45
CA ILE A 604 19.67 -5.56 7.03
C ILE A 604 20.99 -4.83 6.81
N ASN A 605 20.94 -3.66 6.16
CA ASN A 605 22.13 -2.84 5.93
C ASN A 605 22.58 -2.10 7.21
N SER A 606 23.71 -1.42 7.14
CA SER A 606 24.27 -0.67 8.29
C SER A 606 23.39 0.51 8.76
N ARG A 607 22.35 0.85 8.01
CA ARG A 607 21.36 1.89 8.38
C ARG A 607 20.06 1.29 8.94
N GLY A 608 20.00 -0.03 9.13
CA GLY A 608 18.82 -0.73 9.63
C GLY A 608 17.71 -0.94 8.59
N GLN A 609 17.99 -0.73 7.30
CA GLN A 609 17.03 -0.92 6.22
C GLN A 609 17.15 -2.35 5.68
N GLU A 610 16.02 -2.98 5.38
CA GLU A 610 16.01 -4.25 4.67
C GLU A 610 16.47 -4.07 3.24
N VAL A 611 17.36 -4.96 2.83
CA VAL A 611 17.86 -5.06 1.46
C VAL A 611 17.50 -6.43 0.94
N GLN A 612 16.70 -6.46 -0.13
CA GLN A 612 16.31 -7.72 -0.75
C GLN A 612 17.52 -8.52 -1.23
N GLY A 613 17.45 -9.84 -1.06
CA GLY A 613 18.41 -10.77 -1.64
C GLY A 613 18.03 -11.05 -3.08
N ASN A 614 18.82 -10.58 -4.04
CA ASN A 614 18.59 -10.82 -5.46
C ASN A 614 19.58 -11.80 -6.04
N LYS A 615 19.10 -12.75 -6.84
CA LYS A 615 19.93 -13.65 -7.60
C LYS A 615 19.39 -13.89 -9.00
N ILE A 616 20.26 -13.81 -9.99
CA ILE A 616 19.90 -13.93 -11.40
C ILE A 616 20.53 -15.20 -11.98
N PHE A 617 19.70 -15.98 -12.63
CA PHE A 617 20.10 -17.18 -13.36
C PHE A 617 19.78 -17.00 -14.85
N VAL A 618 20.63 -17.55 -15.71
CA VAL A 618 20.49 -17.40 -17.16
C VAL A 618 20.49 -18.73 -17.88
N GLN A 619 19.69 -18.81 -18.93
CA GLN A 619 19.67 -19.91 -19.88
C GLN A 619 19.52 -19.36 -21.30
N THR A 620 20.22 -19.99 -22.26
CA THR A 620 20.13 -19.58 -23.67
C THR A 620 19.47 -20.68 -24.50
N LEU A 621 18.44 -20.30 -25.27
CA LEU A 621 17.87 -21.13 -26.33
C LEU A 621 18.48 -20.71 -27.68
N SER A 622 18.84 -21.69 -28.50
CA SER A 622 19.58 -21.44 -29.76
C SER A 622 18.74 -21.59 -31.03
N ASP A 623 17.55 -22.17 -30.95
CA ASP A 623 16.71 -22.36 -32.13
C ASP A 623 16.01 -21.06 -32.55
N LYS A 624 16.51 -20.47 -33.61
CA LYS A 624 16.02 -19.17 -34.15
C LYS A 624 14.67 -19.26 -34.87
N THR A 625 14.16 -20.45 -35.04
CA THR A 625 12.89 -20.66 -35.79
C THR A 625 11.67 -20.69 -34.89
N GLN A 626 11.85 -20.88 -33.59
CA GLN A 626 10.76 -21.03 -32.64
C GLN A 626 10.30 -19.69 -32.07
N LYS A 627 9.00 -19.54 -31.98
CA LYS A 627 8.31 -18.46 -31.27
C LYS A 627 7.56 -19.04 -30.10
N ILE A 628 7.32 -18.22 -29.10
CA ILE A 628 6.56 -18.58 -27.91
C ILE A 628 5.08 -18.75 -28.34
N ASP A 629 4.56 -19.94 -28.08
CA ASP A 629 3.19 -20.39 -28.34
C ASP A 629 2.73 -21.33 -27.22
N ASP A 630 1.61 -21.99 -27.41
CA ASP A 630 1.02 -22.96 -26.46
C ASP A 630 1.96 -24.12 -26.11
N SER A 631 3.00 -24.36 -26.89
CA SER A 631 4.02 -25.39 -26.63
C SER A 631 5.15 -24.90 -25.69
N PHE A 632 5.13 -23.68 -25.23
CA PHE A 632 6.18 -23.13 -24.38
C PHE A 632 5.91 -23.42 -22.90
N ALA A 633 6.97 -23.83 -22.19
CA ALA A 633 6.94 -24.13 -20.78
C ALA A 633 8.19 -23.62 -20.04
N VAL A 634 8.01 -23.25 -18.80
CA VAL A 634 9.05 -22.92 -17.83
C VAL A 634 9.04 -23.97 -16.73
N TYR A 635 10.17 -24.65 -16.50
CA TYR A 635 10.35 -25.53 -15.36
C TYR A 635 11.05 -24.80 -14.22
N LEU A 636 10.57 -25.01 -13.02
CA LEU A 636 11.16 -24.46 -11.81
C LEU A 636 11.16 -25.53 -10.71
N ASP A 637 12.33 -25.71 -10.08
CA ASP A 637 12.54 -26.54 -8.90
C ASP A 637 13.32 -25.71 -7.88
N ILE A 638 12.62 -25.24 -6.86
CA ILE A 638 13.15 -24.31 -5.84
C ILE A 638 12.76 -24.81 -4.45
N GLU A 639 13.72 -24.89 -3.56
CA GLU A 639 13.51 -25.12 -2.13
C GLU A 639 13.63 -23.79 -1.39
N HIS A 640 12.69 -23.51 -0.51
CA HIS A 640 12.74 -22.33 0.37
C HIS A 640 11.93 -22.58 1.63
N ALA A 641 12.40 -22.07 2.76
CA ALA A 641 11.73 -22.26 4.05
C ALA A 641 10.31 -21.68 4.04
N ASN A 642 10.10 -20.56 3.35
CA ASN A 642 8.80 -19.94 3.13
C ASN A 642 8.75 -19.33 1.72
N LEU A 643 7.98 -19.91 0.81
CA LEU A 643 7.84 -19.39 -0.55
C LEU A 643 7.15 -18.02 -0.64
N ALA A 644 6.42 -17.62 0.40
CA ALA A 644 5.81 -16.30 0.46
C ALA A 644 6.85 -15.16 0.49
N ASP A 645 8.09 -15.44 0.87
CA ASP A 645 9.18 -14.48 0.91
C ASP A 645 9.73 -14.17 -0.49
N LEU A 646 9.42 -15.05 -1.48
CA LEU A 646 10.01 -14.98 -2.80
C LEU A 646 9.16 -14.21 -3.81
N HIS A 647 9.83 -13.39 -4.58
CA HIS A 647 9.36 -12.82 -5.83
C HIS A 647 10.23 -13.33 -6.99
N ILE A 648 9.61 -14.01 -7.95
CA ILE A 648 10.35 -14.66 -9.05
C ILE A 648 9.86 -14.09 -10.38
N THR A 649 10.77 -13.47 -11.12
CA THR A 649 10.51 -12.86 -12.42
C THR A 649 11.28 -13.60 -13.51
N LEU A 650 10.60 -13.88 -14.62
CA LEU A 650 11.20 -14.39 -15.84
C LEU A 650 11.23 -13.28 -16.88
N THR A 651 12.42 -13.00 -17.43
CA THR A 651 12.57 -12.02 -18.52
C THR A 651 12.97 -12.72 -19.81
N SER A 652 12.24 -12.44 -20.87
CA SER A 652 12.47 -12.96 -22.21
C SER A 652 13.74 -12.38 -22.85
N PRO A 653 14.28 -12.99 -23.91
CA PRO A 653 15.38 -12.40 -24.68
C PRO A 653 15.07 -11.05 -25.31
N GLN A 654 13.79 -10.70 -25.47
CA GLN A 654 13.31 -9.44 -26.00
C GLN A 654 13.14 -8.35 -24.91
N GLY A 655 13.36 -8.71 -23.64
CA GLY A 655 13.25 -7.80 -22.51
C GLY A 655 11.89 -7.77 -21.81
N GLN A 656 10.90 -8.52 -22.32
CA GLN A 656 9.59 -8.61 -21.67
C GLN A 656 9.69 -9.46 -20.40
N SER A 657 9.19 -8.94 -19.28
CA SER A 657 9.21 -9.62 -17.98
C SER A 657 7.82 -10.09 -17.57
N VAL A 658 7.77 -11.27 -16.98
CA VAL A 658 6.56 -11.85 -16.38
C VAL A 658 6.87 -12.39 -14.98
N VAL A 659 5.91 -12.27 -14.07
CA VAL A 659 6.07 -12.74 -12.69
C VAL A 659 5.56 -14.17 -12.58
N LEU A 660 6.44 -15.10 -12.19
CA LEU A 660 6.10 -16.50 -11.96
C LEU A 660 5.60 -16.75 -10.54
N PHE A 661 6.26 -16.13 -9.57
CA PHE A 661 5.86 -16.14 -8.15
C PHE A 661 5.79 -14.72 -7.63
N ASN A 662 4.75 -14.46 -6.86
CA ASN A 662 4.52 -13.16 -6.28
C ASN A 662 4.03 -13.33 -4.85
N HIS A 663 4.96 -13.65 -3.94
CA HIS A 663 4.65 -13.81 -2.51
C HIS A 663 3.43 -14.69 -2.26
N GLN A 664 3.35 -15.84 -2.91
CA GLN A 664 2.19 -16.72 -2.77
C GLN A 664 2.12 -17.24 -1.33
N PRO A 665 0.98 -17.07 -0.63
CA PRO A 665 0.86 -17.49 0.74
C PRO A 665 1.01 -19.01 0.88
N SER A 666 1.81 -19.40 1.86
CA SER A 666 1.89 -20.72 2.50
C SER A 666 2.18 -21.95 1.63
N GLN A 667 3.30 -21.96 0.93
CA GLN A 667 3.94 -23.25 0.62
C GLN A 667 5.25 -23.33 1.40
N SER A 668 5.25 -24.04 2.52
CA SER A 668 6.48 -24.41 3.20
C SER A 668 7.16 -25.52 2.41
N GLY A 669 8.48 -25.40 2.19
CA GLY A 669 9.33 -26.46 1.71
C GLY A 669 9.74 -26.41 0.24
N GLY A 670 9.16 -25.55 -0.59
CA GLY A 670 9.60 -25.40 -1.98
C GLY A 670 8.48 -25.60 -3.03
N PHE A 671 8.87 -25.43 -4.28
CA PHE A 671 8.03 -25.65 -5.45
C PHE A 671 8.81 -26.42 -6.52
N THR A 672 8.17 -27.44 -7.07
CA THR A 672 8.66 -28.16 -8.25
C THR A 672 7.53 -28.30 -9.24
N GLY A 673 7.70 -27.76 -10.45
CA GLY A 673 6.65 -27.84 -11.46
C GLY A 673 6.93 -27.05 -12.74
N TYR A 674 5.91 -26.95 -13.57
CA TYR A 674 5.95 -26.27 -14.85
C TYR A 674 4.95 -25.12 -14.87
N PHE A 675 5.31 -24.03 -15.53
CA PHE A 675 4.43 -22.98 -15.99
C PHE A 675 4.29 -23.15 -17.51
N THR A 676 3.08 -23.11 -18.03
CA THR A 676 2.82 -23.24 -19.48
C THR A 676 1.94 -22.10 -19.95
N VAL A 677 2.08 -21.69 -21.21
CA VAL A 677 1.24 -20.64 -21.81
C VAL A 677 -0.24 -20.94 -21.68
N GLN A 678 -0.63 -22.21 -21.75
CA GLN A 678 -2.04 -22.64 -21.65
C GLN A 678 -2.62 -22.49 -20.24
N HIS A 679 -1.80 -22.60 -19.19
CA HIS A 679 -2.28 -22.71 -17.80
C HIS A 679 -1.86 -21.55 -16.90
N ASP A 680 -0.95 -20.72 -17.37
CA ASP A 680 -0.37 -19.63 -16.59
C ASP A 680 -0.54 -18.32 -17.37
N PRO A 681 -1.63 -17.56 -17.11
CA PRO A 681 -2.04 -16.39 -17.89
C PRO A 681 -0.95 -15.33 -18.04
N GLN A 682 -0.03 -15.21 -17.03
CA GLN A 682 1.08 -14.29 -17.10
C GLN A 682 2.05 -14.58 -18.27
N LEU A 683 2.14 -15.84 -18.72
CA LEU A 683 2.97 -16.21 -19.88
C LEU A 683 2.36 -15.77 -21.21
N GLN A 684 1.06 -15.44 -21.26
CA GLN A 684 0.40 -14.95 -22.47
C GLN A 684 1.03 -13.65 -22.99
N ALA A 685 1.61 -12.83 -22.09
CA ALA A 685 2.31 -11.61 -22.47
C ALA A 685 3.55 -11.86 -23.37
N LEU A 686 4.08 -13.09 -23.37
CA LEU A 686 5.24 -13.48 -24.16
C LEU A 686 4.88 -14.10 -25.51
N VAL A 687 3.62 -14.43 -25.76
CA VAL A 687 3.18 -15.15 -26.98
C VAL A 687 3.49 -14.34 -28.22
N GLY A 688 4.07 -15.03 -29.21
CA GLY A 688 4.47 -14.46 -30.49
C GLY A 688 5.91 -13.92 -30.51
N GLU A 689 6.55 -13.72 -29.35
CA GLU A 689 7.98 -13.37 -29.30
C GLU A 689 8.87 -14.52 -29.76
N PRO A 690 10.07 -14.24 -30.31
CA PRO A 690 11.07 -15.25 -30.54
C PRO A 690 11.53 -15.87 -29.22
N SER A 691 11.54 -17.22 -29.11
CA SER A 691 11.99 -17.90 -27.90
C SER A 691 13.50 -18.01 -27.79
N TRP A 692 14.24 -17.84 -28.88
CA TRP A 692 15.70 -17.92 -28.91
C TRP A 692 16.37 -16.71 -28.28
N GLY A 693 17.51 -16.93 -27.65
CA GLY A 693 18.29 -15.91 -26.97
C GLY A 693 18.47 -16.22 -25.50
N THR A 694 18.90 -15.25 -24.72
CA THR A 694 19.21 -15.42 -23.31
C THR A 694 18.01 -15.05 -22.44
N TRP A 695 17.50 -16.03 -21.73
CA TRP A 695 16.47 -15.89 -20.73
C TRP A 695 17.08 -15.59 -19.37
N ARG A 696 16.42 -14.79 -18.57
CA ARG A 696 16.82 -14.44 -17.20
C ARG A 696 15.72 -14.85 -16.23
N LEU A 697 16.08 -15.60 -15.21
CA LEU A 697 15.24 -15.86 -14.04
C LEU A 697 15.84 -15.07 -12.89
N GLU A 698 15.11 -14.11 -12.37
CA GLU A 698 15.48 -13.36 -11.19
C GLU A 698 14.66 -13.84 -10.00
N VAL A 699 15.35 -14.24 -8.95
CA VAL A 699 14.76 -14.68 -7.69
C VAL A 699 15.14 -13.64 -6.63
N SER A 700 14.14 -12.96 -6.11
CA SER A 700 14.26 -11.98 -5.04
C SER A 700 13.68 -12.56 -3.77
N ASP A 701 14.50 -12.66 -2.73
CA ASP A 701 14.04 -12.93 -1.37
C ASP A 701 13.89 -11.60 -0.64
N ARG A 702 12.73 -11.37 -0.06
CA ARG A 702 12.34 -10.07 0.51
C ARG A 702 12.13 -10.09 2.03
N VAL A 703 12.41 -11.22 2.67
CA VAL A 703 12.24 -11.37 4.12
C VAL A 703 13.50 -11.99 4.73
N VAL A 704 14.07 -11.29 5.68
CA VAL A 704 15.30 -11.73 6.37
C VAL A 704 15.06 -12.99 7.21
N GLY A 705 15.98 -13.95 7.14
CA GLY A 705 16.08 -15.07 8.07
C GLY A 705 15.57 -16.41 7.56
N ASN A 706 14.98 -16.45 6.36
CA ASN A 706 14.63 -17.67 5.68
C ASN A 706 15.64 -17.93 4.54
N SER A 707 15.98 -19.16 4.29
CA SER A 707 16.95 -19.50 3.26
C SER A 707 16.42 -20.56 2.31
N GLY A 708 16.95 -20.58 1.08
CA GLY A 708 16.55 -21.50 0.05
C GLY A 708 17.64 -21.76 -0.98
N ALA A 709 17.32 -22.60 -1.96
CA ALA A 709 18.17 -22.91 -3.09
C ALA A 709 17.36 -23.15 -4.36
N LEU A 710 17.85 -22.65 -5.48
CA LEU A 710 17.36 -23.05 -6.80
C LEU A 710 18.03 -24.39 -7.17
N LYS A 711 17.22 -25.45 -7.26
CA LYS A 711 17.69 -26.80 -7.59
C LYS A 711 17.85 -27.00 -9.08
N ALA A 712 16.84 -26.58 -9.84
CA ALA A 712 16.88 -26.62 -11.29
C ALA A 712 15.86 -25.63 -11.88
N TRP A 713 16.14 -25.15 -13.08
CA TRP A 713 15.18 -24.40 -13.87
C TRP A 713 15.47 -24.52 -15.36
N GLY A 714 14.50 -24.15 -16.16
CA GLY A 714 14.70 -24.08 -17.59
C GLY A 714 13.47 -23.61 -18.34
N VAL A 715 13.72 -23.02 -19.50
CA VAL A 715 12.71 -22.67 -20.50
C VAL A 715 12.86 -23.64 -21.69
N SER A 716 11.75 -24.08 -22.22
CA SER A 716 11.73 -25.02 -23.36
C SER A 716 10.40 -25.02 -24.05
N HIS A 717 10.38 -25.43 -25.30
CA HIS A 717 9.16 -25.93 -25.94
C HIS A 717 8.95 -27.41 -25.57
N PHE A 718 7.74 -27.90 -25.74
CA PHE A 718 7.36 -29.28 -25.59
C PHE A 718 6.43 -29.73 -26.73
N ASN A 719 6.51 -31.00 -27.14
CA ASN A 719 5.71 -31.50 -28.23
C ASN A 719 4.39 -32.15 -27.77
N GLN A 720 4.39 -32.68 -26.56
CA GLN A 720 3.26 -33.39 -25.99
C GLN A 720 3.36 -33.43 -24.48
N TYR A 721 2.24 -33.72 -23.83
CA TYR A 721 2.21 -34.08 -22.43
C TYR A 721 2.49 -35.57 -22.26
N GLN A 722 3.26 -35.92 -21.27
CA GLN A 722 3.36 -37.29 -20.81
C GLN A 722 2.10 -37.61 -19.99
N CYS A 723 1.22 -38.43 -20.56
CA CYS A 723 -0.05 -38.84 -19.95
C CYS A 723 0.11 -40.17 -19.22
N GLY A 724 -0.57 -40.35 -18.09
CA GLY A 724 -0.51 -41.57 -17.29
C GLY A 724 0.85 -41.81 -16.62
N ALA A 725 1.73 -40.83 -16.62
CA ALA A 725 2.86 -40.83 -15.70
C ALA A 725 2.30 -40.70 -14.29
N ASP A 726 2.79 -41.58 -13.40
CA ASP A 726 2.52 -41.44 -11.99
C ASP A 726 3.07 -40.09 -11.52
N THR A 727 2.21 -39.05 -11.50
CA THR A 727 2.57 -37.68 -11.06
C THR A 727 2.90 -37.65 -9.58
N THR A 728 2.61 -38.75 -8.86
CA THR A 728 3.04 -39.03 -7.50
C THR A 728 4.42 -39.73 -7.44
N SER A 729 4.93 -40.19 -8.59
CA SER A 729 6.27 -40.76 -8.62
C SER A 729 7.29 -39.64 -8.49
N LYS A 730 7.61 -39.43 -7.24
CA LYS A 730 8.90 -39.00 -6.75
C LYS A 730 9.96 -39.07 -7.85
N SER A 731 10.60 -37.97 -8.13
CA SER A 731 11.97 -38.05 -8.55
C SER A 731 12.65 -38.98 -7.53
N ASN A 732 13.17 -40.12 -7.99
CA ASN A 732 14.07 -40.98 -7.20
C ASN A 732 15.40 -40.26 -6.99
N GLY A 733 15.38 -39.15 -6.31
CA GLY A 733 16.51 -38.64 -5.56
C GLY A 733 16.12 -38.82 -4.11
N ASN A 734 16.85 -39.58 -3.38
CA ASN A 734 16.76 -39.90 -1.96
C ASN A 734 16.41 -38.69 -1.08
N GLY A 735 15.19 -38.24 -1.13
CA GLY A 735 14.61 -37.29 -0.20
C GLY A 735 13.40 -37.97 0.41
N SER A 736 13.59 -38.67 1.52
CA SER A 736 12.53 -39.27 2.30
C SER A 736 11.49 -38.23 2.66
N GLY A 737 10.40 -38.24 1.90
CA GLY A 737 9.12 -37.70 2.38
C GLY A 737 8.64 -38.62 3.50
N GLY A 738 9.20 -38.45 4.68
CA GLY A 738 8.76 -39.17 5.85
C GLY A 738 7.42 -38.54 6.30
N SER A 739 6.41 -39.36 6.32
CA SER A 739 5.36 -39.24 7.33
C SER A 739 6.06 -39.40 8.69
N GLY A 740 6.68 -38.32 9.16
CA GLY A 740 7.35 -38.30 10.45
C GLY A 740 6.32 -38.40 11.54
N SER A 741 6.38 -39.52 12.28
CA SER A 741 5.68 -39.62 13.56
C SER A 741 6.11 -38.44 14.46
N PRO A 742 5.28 -37.96 15.36
CA PRO A 742 5.59 -36.85 16.27
C PRO A 742 6.88 -36.98 17.08
N TRP A 743 7.46 -38.20 17.13
CA TRP A 743 8.70 -38.51 17.86
C TRP A 743 9.97 -38.10 17.13
N ALA A 744 9.97 -37.90 15.80
CA ALA A 744 11.15 -37.44 15.06
C ALA A 744 11.47 -35.96 15.27
N LEU A 745 10.45 -35.13 15.53
CA LEU A 745 10.63 -33.71 15.89
C LEU A 745 11.28 -33.52 17.27
N PHE A 746 11.06 -34.45 18.21
CA PHE A 746 11.69 -34.40 19.53
C PHE A 746 13.21 -34.67 19.49
N GLY A 747 13.68 -35.52 18.55
CA GLY A 747 15.08 -35.83 18.41
C GLY A 747 15.94 -34.69 17.85
N LEU A 748 15.38 -33.90 16.95
CA LEU A 748 16.05 -32.72 16.34
C LEU A 748 16.19 -31.55 17.29
N LEU A 749 15.17 -31.32 18.17
CA LEU A 749 15.21 -30.27 19.19
C LEU A 749 16.25 -30.56 20.28
N VAL A 750 16.45 -31.79 20.64
CA VAL A 750 17.48 -32.21 21.64
C VAL A 750 18.88 -32.07 21.07
N LEU A 751 19.09 -32.35 19.79
CA LEU A 751 20.39 -32.20 19.13
C LEU A 751 20.81 -30.75 18.91
N SER A 752 19.86 -29.84 18.66
CA SER A 752 20.13 -28.39 18.56
C SER A 752 20.46 -27.75 19.92
N MET A 753 19.82 -28.18 21.01
CA MET A 753 20.16 -27.71 22.35
C MET A 753 21.53 -28.20 22.85
N LEU A 754 21.97 -29.41 22.47
CA LEU A 754 23.29 -29.90 22.82
C LEU A 754 24.44 -29.19 22.06
N ARG A 755 24.18 -28.63 20.89
CA ARG A 755 25.14 -27.78 20.17
C ARG A 755 25.33 -26.41 20.77
N VAL A 756 24.25 -25.77 21.27
CA VAL A 756 24.32 -24.45 21.92
C VAL A 756 25.07 -24.54 23.28
N VAL A 757 24.92 -25.62 24.02
CA VAL A 757 25.62 -25.79 25.30
C VAL A 757 27.11 -26.06 25.11
N ARG A 758 27.53 -26.68 23.99
CA ARG A 758 28.96 -26.92 23.68
C ARG A 758 29.71 -25.68 23.17
N SER A 759 28.99 -24.69 22.59
CA SER A 759 29.60 -23.45 22.09
C SER A 759 29.90 -22.43 23.20
N ARG A 760 29.20 -22.49 24.36
CA ARG A 760 29.41 -21.59 25.46
C ARG A 760 30.53 -21.93 26.44
N ASN A 761 31.09 -23.14 26.36
CA ASN A 761 32.16 -23.58 27.28
C ASN A 761 33.60 -23.43 26.73
N ASN A 762 33.78 -22.87 25.53
CA ASN A 762 35.11 -22.69 24.95
C ASN A 762 35.68 -21.27 24.95
N ASP A 763 34.98 -20.29 25.58
CA ASP A 763 35.44 -18.89 25.52
C ASP A 763 35.90 -18.31 26.86
N SER A 764 36.30 -19.15 27.83
CA SER A 764 36.78 -18.68 29.15
C SER A 764 38.23 -18.98 29.43
N SER A 765 39.11 -19.21 28.44
CA SER A 765 40.54 -19.36 28.70
C SER A 765 41.40 -18.69 27.62
N LYS A 766 41.41 -17.35 27.57
CA LYS A 766 42.55 -16.55 27.06
C LYS A 766 42.33 -15.08 27.33
N ARG A 767 42.68 -14.63 28.52
CA ARG A 767 43.26 -13.28 28.79
C ARG A 767 44.13 -13.38 30.04
N ARG A 768 45.39 -13.39 29.82
CA ARG A 768 46.45 -12.74 30.57
C ARG A 768 47.31 -11.99 29.58
#